data_dbbb562f9e3fa92b0465b3c016f416af
#
_entry.id   dbbb562f9e3fa92b0465b3c016f416af
#
_cell.length_a   1.000
_cell.length_b   1.000
_cell.length_c   1.000
_cell.angle_alpha   90.00
_cell.angle_beta   90.00
_cell.angle_gamma   90.00
#
_symmetry.space_group_name_H-M   'P 1'
#
loop_
_entity.id
_entity.type
_entity.pdbx_description
1 polymer ?
#
loop_
_entity_poly.entity_id
_entity_poly.type
_entity_poly.pdbx_seq_one_letter_code
_entity_poly.pdbx_strand_id
1 'polypeptide(L)'
;MKNKLFLFLLTISISCSAWAIDKQILTDTLTAFVKQHAYTESVKVSNIRVKNKFITLYTNRALSTISLSENEVRDLRLLVSQMVLGNNQGKVTIYTDGYEIGELVTARHRHRAKNARYTLPATTQWVTNTSRPYSAKQGLDGKHIALWGSHGQYFHQPTESWRWQRAKVWSTVEDLYTTSYTMPFLVPMLENAGAVVVQPRERDTQTYEQVLDDSQATLKGQWAIGEGTGWANPTTHLLEGDNPFSKGRYIVEVKCDEKNKSEVIYTPTLPAGEYAVYVSYKTLPNSSNKAQYTVMHKGQKTTFSVNQQMGGGTWVYLGTFAFDSDQQHNYVSVAATANGKEVVSTDAVKFGGGMGSVARYKQPDSFENVPSSKELPEGDAVMIDSVELLANQANAITSGLPRYIEAARYWMQYSGIPDSIYNYTDSKNDYVDDYAARGIWVNYLAGGSAANPNQPGLNIPLHMSLAFHTDAGVRDEVVGTLIIYKDHDDEQCKKYPTGKSRIVARDLADYMQTQIVEDMRAVYAPEWTRRQLNNSSYAEARHPKVPAVLLELLSHQNMTDMQYGLDPRVRFTISRAMYKSILRFMHEQYGTEYVVQPLPVNSMAMTMEAQSQTRGAQSVKITWQATEDALEPTATPTYYIVYTRTNDGDWDNGVRVTTPQYTFTPEKGTRYDIRVAAGNAGGISFQSETLSAYVAPEEKGQVLIINGFTRVSGPEWWQDSIYGGIRPASHAVPYGKGVNYIGEVYDFDSRNEWKTDDNCGWGMCHSDHMNHPTVGNTFDYPAMHGRVLAEMGYSYVTTSVAALDSIAGYDLVDVILGKQKTVIMGNDTSFHCMPANLQHALTHYLQHGGRLLLSGAHIASDMQGKEDAAFTKNQLHYEFRCTHASRTGKIRIERELTKGNYTFRTEPNDTMLHTENADGIYPANAGIVVARFPEVNVAAAIGHDATAEGGSKTLCWSFMLESAHDFPALYQQSINWLMK
;
A
#
# COMPACT_ATOMS: atom_id res chain seq x y z
N MET A 1 -34.19 -6.62 0.35
CA MET A 1 -34.98 -6.95 1.55
C MET A 1 -35.38 -5.66 2.32
N LYS A 2 -36.16 -4.80 1.67
CA LYS A 2 -36.68 -3.56 2.28
C LYS A 2 -38.14 -3.80 2.60
N ASN A 3 -38.56 -4.27 3.75
CA ASN A 3 -39.94 -4.19 4.27
C ASN A 3 -40.26 -5.21 5.38
N LYS A 4 -39.27 -5.55 6.27
CA LYS A 4 -39.59 -6.38 7.45
C LYS A 4 -39.32 -5.71 8.80
N LEU A 5 -39.07 -4.40 8.82
CA LEU A 5 -38.84 -3.68 10.07
C LEU A 5 -40.15 -3.24 10.80
N PHE A 6 -41.31 -3.51 10.18
CA PHE A 6 -42.60 -2.99 10.68
C PHE A 6 -43.47 -4.03 11.40
N LEU A 7 -43.01 -5.30 11.55
CA LEU A 7 -43.86 -6.35 12.06
C LEU A 7 -43.49 -6.91 13.44
N PHE A 8 -42.71 -6.17 14.23
CA PHE A 8 -42.46 -6.50 15.65
C PHE A 8 -43.12 -5.50 16.62
N LEU A 9 -44.14 -4.78 16.18
CA LEU A 9 -45.10 -4.11 17.09
C LEU A 9 -45.97 -5.19 17.69
N LEU A 10 -45.50 -5.79 18.76
CA LEU A 10 -46.25 -6.67 19.62
C LEU A 10 -47.51 -5.96 20.02
N THR A 11 -48.64 -6.59 19.76
CA THR A 11 -49.95 -6.29 20.35
C THR A 11 -49.84 -6.42 21.90
N ILE A 12 -49.41 -5.36 22.57
CA ILE A 12 -49.66 -5.20 23.99
C ILE A 12 -50.94 -4.36 24.12
N SER A 13 -52.05 -5.02 24.34
CA SER A 13 -53.30 -4.41 24.79
C SER A 13 -53.09 -3.95 26.23
N ILE A 14 -52.87 -2.64 26.42
CA ILE A 14 -52.75 -2.02 27.74
C ILE A 14 -54.03 -1.24 28.04
N SER A 15 -54.70 -1.66 29.10
CA SER A 15 -55.82 -0.94 29.70
C SER A 15 -55.37 0.39 30.30
N CYS A 16 -56.13 1.46 30.05
CA CYS A 16 -55.93 2.80 30.57
C CYS A 16 -55.92 2.85 32.10
N SER A 17 -54.76 3.11 32.68
CA SER A 17 -54.60 3.72 33.99
C SER A 17 -53.26 4.44 34.05
N ALA A 18 -53.20 5.58 34.72
CA ALA A 18 -52.11 6.57 34.79
C ALA A 18 -50.72 6.08 34.48
N TRP A 19 -50.17 6.53 33.36
CA TRP A 19 -48.90 6.08 32.77
C TRP A 19 -47.70 6.47 33.62
N ALA A 20 -47.20 5.54 34.42
CA ALA A 20 -45.80 5.56 34.82
C ALA A 20 -45.01 5.08 33.61
N ILE A 21 -44.22 5.97 33.00
CA ILE A 21 -43.31 5.65 31.87
C ILE A 21 -42.41 4.52 32.36
N ASP A 22 -42.54 3.33 31.78
CA ASP A 22 -41.56 2.25 32.04
C ASP A 22 -40.27 2.59 31.36
N LYS A 23 -39.39 3.26 32.11
CA LYS A 23 -38.06 3.68 31.68
C LYS A 23 -37.22 2.48 31.22
N GLN A 24 -37.48 1.28 31.78
CA GLN A 24 -36.73 0.08 31.42
C GLN A 24 -37.13 -0.41 30.03
N ILE A 25 -38.42 -0.50 29.72
CA ILE A 25 -38.91 -0.90 28.41
C ILE A 25 -38.41 0.04 27.32
N LEU A 26 -38.39 1.36 27.58
CA LEU A 26 -37.82 2.32 26.61
C LEU A 26 -36.31 2.11 26.43
N THR A 27 -35.57 1.87 27.50
CA THR A 27 -34.14 1.60 27.50
C THR A 27 -33.84 0.32 26.69
N ASP A 28 -34.60 -0.75 26.90
CA ASP A 28 -34.42 -2.04 26.20
C ASP A 28 -34.75 -1.92 24.71
N THR A 29 -35.83 -1.20 24.39
CA THR A 29 -36.22 -0.94 22.98
C THR A 29 -35.15 -0.14 22.22
N LEU A 30 -34.65 0.95 22.84
CA LEU A 30 -33.57 1.73 22.23
C LEU A 30 -32.26 0.95 22.15
N THR A 31 -31.99 0.08 23.13
CA THR A 31 -30.82 -0.81 23.10
C THR A 31 -30.91 -1.82 21.94
N ALA A 32 -32.07 -2.44 21.75
CA ALA A 32 -32.31 -3.34 20.62
C ALA A 32 -32.12 -2.60 19.27
N PHE A 33 -32.59 -1.37 19.18
CA PHE A 33 -32.42 -0.54 17.99
C PHE A 33 -30.93 -0.28 17.68
N VAL A 34 -30.11 0.19 18.64
CA VAL A 34 -28.71 0.49 18.35
C VAL A 34 -27.92 -0.77 17.99
N LYS A 35 -28.22 -1.90 18.62
CA LYS A 35 -27.53 -3.19 18.33
C LYS A 35 -27.82 -3.74 16.94
N GLN A 36 -28.89 -3.32 16.28
CA GLN A 36 -29.15 -3.66 14.87
C GLN A 36 -28.24 -2.91 13.90
N HIS A 37 -27.68 -1.76 14.32
CA HIS A 37 -26.86 -0.90 13.49
C HIS A 37 -25.36 -1.17 13.67
N ALA A 38 -24.93 -1.44 14.90
CA ALA A 38 -23.52 -1.64 15.22
C ALA A 38 -23.33 -2.44 16.51
N TYR A 39 -22.16 -3.05 16.65
CA TYR A 39 -21.71 -3.60 17.92
C TYR A 39 -21.32 -2.45 18.86
N THR A 40 -22.20 -2.12 19.79
CA THR A 40 -22.06 -0.96 20.69
C THR A 40 -22.66 -1.24 22.08
N GLU A 41 -22.39 -0.33 23.01
CA GLU A 41 -22.94 -0.38 24.35
C GLU A 41 -24.47 -0.25 24.38
N SER A 42 -25.09 -0.71 25.46
CA SER A 42 -26.53 -0.55 25.67
C SER A 42 -26.91 0.90 25.91
N VAL A 43 -28.08 1.31 25.42
CA VAL A 43 -28.63 2.62 25.71
C VAL A 43 -28.98 2.69 27.20
N LYS A 44 -28.68 3.85 27.85
CA LYS A 44 -29.10 4.17 29.20
C LYS A 44 -29.87 5.47 29.15
N VAL A 45 -31.16 5.42 29.45
CA VAL A 45 -32.01 6.61 29.59
C VAL A 45 -31.71 7.27 30.93
N SER A 46 -31.07 8.43 30.93
CA SER A 46 -30.74 9.18 32.14
C SER A 46 -31.91 9.99 32.64
N ASN A 47 -32.63 10.71 31.76
CA ASN A 47 -33.74 11.58 32.13
C ASN A 47 -34.80 11.66 31.05
N ILE A 48 -36.07 11.79 31.43
CA ILE A 48 -37.21 12.05 30.55
C ILE A 48 -37.97 13.24 31.14
N ARG A 49 -38.12 14.32 30.37
CA ARG A 49 -38.93 15.48 30.73
C ARG A 49 -40.12 15.57 29.80
N VAL A 50 -41.32 15.63 30.39
CA VAL A 50 -42.55 15.81 29.63
C VAL A 50 -43.22 17.10 30.08
N LYS A 51 -43.48 18.01 29.16
CA LYS A 51 -44.23 19.24 29.40
C LYS A 51 -45.21 19.46 28.27
N ASN A 52 -46.48 19.33 28.55
CA ASN A 52 -47.57 19.29 27.57
C ASN A 52 -47.30 18.11 26.58
N LYS A 53 -47.23 18.39 25.27
CA LYS A 53 -46.87 17.39 24.23
C LYS A 53 -45.40 17.42 23.86
N PHE A 54 -44.53 18.13 24.63
CA PHE A 54 -43.08 18.16 24.38
C PHE A 54 -42.41 17.15 25.29
N ILE A 55 -41.60 16.24 24.65
CA ILE A 55 -40.81 15.24 25.33
C ILE A 55 -39.34 15.56 25.09
N THR A 56 -38.54 15.63 26.14
CA THR A 56 -37.08 15.72 26.02
C THR A 56 -36.49 14.50 26.70
N LEU A 57 -35.82 13.70 25.93
CA LEU A 57 -35.13 12.46 26.32
C LEU A 57 -33.63 12.68 26.38
N TYR A 58 -33.00 12.25 27.46
CA TYR A 58 -31.55 12.27 27.62
C TYR A 58 -31.03 10.84 27.75
N THR A 59 -30.05 10.46 26.93
CA THR A 59 -29.42 9.14 26.93
C THR A 59 -27.91 9.23 27.13
N ASN A 60 -27.26 8.07 27.40
CA ASN A 60 -25.82 7.97 27.26
C ASN A 60 -25.43 8.10 25.77
N ARG A 61 -24.14 7.96 25.46
CA ARG A 61 -23.61 8.12 24.09
C ARG A 61 -24.03 7.03 23.09
N ALA A 62 -24.67 5.93 23.50
CA ALA A 62 -24.93 4.78 22.62
C ALA A 62 -25.62 5.16 21.29
N LEU A 63 -26.62 6.07 21.31
CA LEU A 63 -27.27 6.55 20.10
C LEU A 63 -26.37 7.42 19.21
N SER A 64 -25.33 8.03 19.73
CA SER A 64 -24.37 8.80 18.95
C SER A 64 -23.35 7.93 18.21
N THR A 65 -23.23 6.65 18.60
CA THR A 65 -22.21 5.74 18.07
C THR A 65 -22.62 5.04 16.76
N ILE A 66 -23.82 5.27 16.28
CA ILE A 66 -24.35 4.65 15.07
C ILE A 66 -24.60 5.68 13.96
N SER A 67 -24.57 5.23 12.72
CA SER A 67 -24.98 6.05 11.57
C SER A 67 -26.50 6.03 11.46
N LEU A 68 -27.12 7.20 11.44
CA LEU A 68 -28.56 7.38 11.37
C LEU A 68 -28.96 8.25 10.18
N SER A 69 -30.00 7.83 9.47
CA SER A 69 -30.69 8.65 8.47
C SER A 69 -31.73 9.59 9.11
N GLU A 70 -32.13 10.62 8.38
CA GLU A 70 -33.20 11.52 8.81
C GLU A 70 -34.52 10.78 9.06
N ASN A 71 -34.80 9.73 8.27
CA ASN A 71 -35.98 8.88 8.44
C ASN A 71 -35.92 8.11 9.76
N GLU A 72 -34.78 7.48 10.07
CA GLU A 72 -34.60 6.73 11.32
C GLU A 72 -34.69 7.65 12.53
N VAL A 73 -34.14 8.85 12.48
CA VAL A 73 -34.30 9.88 13.55
C VAL A 73 -35.77 10.25 13.72
N ARG A 74 -36.50 10.44 12.62
CA ARG A 74 -37.96 10.70 12.67
C ARG A 74 -38.71 9.53 13.32
N ASP A 75 -38.42 8.31 12.89
CA ASP A 75 -39.07 7.09 13.36
C ASP A 75 -38.76 6.82 14.84
N LEU A 76 -37.51 7.09 15.30
CA LEU A 76 -37.14 7.07 16.71
C LEU A 76 -37.96 8.09 17.54
N ARG A 77 -38.13 9.30 17.03
CA ARG A 77 -38.96 10.33 17.71
C ARG A 77 -40.42 9.91 17.81
N LEU A 78 -40.98 9.28 16.74
CA LEU A 78 -42.33 8.72 16.75
C LEU A 78 -42.48 7.58 17.77
N LEU A 79 -41.50 6.66 17.79
CA LEU A 79 -41.45 5.56 18.75
C LEU A 79 -41.43 6.06 20.20
N VAL A 80 -40.55 7.01 20.50
CA VAL A 80 -40.49 7.64 21.85
C VAL A 80 -41.81 8.36 22.20
N SER A 81 -42.44 9.07 21.25
CA SER A 81 -43.73 9.71 21.46
C SER A 81 -44.83 8.70 21.79
N GLN A 82 -44.87 7.60 21.05
CA GLN A 82 -45.82 6.53 21.28
C GLN A 82 -45.62 5.85 22.63
N MET A 83 -44.36 5.54 22.99
CA MET A 83 -44.05 4.89 24.28
C MET A 83 -44.30 5.77 25.47
N VAL A 84 -44.07 7.11 25.34
CA VAL A 84 -44.22 8.06 26.44
C VAL A 84 -45.62 8.66 26.59
N LEU A 85 -46.34 8.89 25.48
CA LEU A 85 -47.68 9.53 25.47
C LEU A 85 -48.77 8.59 24.99
N GLY A 86 -48.49 7.35 24.55
CA GLY A 86 -49.46 6.44 23.98
C GLY A 86 -49.95 6.85 22.58
N ASN A 87 -49.36 7.85 21.97
CA ASN A 87 -49.71 8.33 20.63
C ASN A 87 -48.52 9.00 19.92
N ASN A 88 -48.64 9.28 18.63
CA ASN A 88 -47.59 9.88 17.79
C ASN A 88 -47.66 11.42 17.74
N GLN A 89 -48.34 12.08 18.64
CA GLN A 89 -48.56 13.56 18.61
C GLN A 89 -47.56 14.35 19.46
N GLY A 90 -46.62 13.69 20.18
CA GLY A 90 -45.57 14.34 20.95
C GLY A 90 -44.47 14.93 20.07
N LYS A 91 -44.04 16.16 20.40
CA LYS A 91 -42.82 16.71 19.80
C LYS A 91 -41.62 16.24 20.64
N VAL A 92 -40.82 15.35 20.07
CA VAL A 92 -39.72 14.68 20.78
C VAL A 92 -38.38 15.28 20.37
N THR A 93 -37.55 15.59 21.37
CA THR A 93 -36.15 15.96 21.26
C THR A 93 -35.31 14.92 22.01
N ILE A 94 -34.33 14.30 21.36
CA ILE A 94 -33.49 13.28 21.96
C ILE A 94 -32.05 13.82 22.03
N TYR A 95 -31.48 13.84 23.21
CA TYR A 95 -30.08 14.22 23.44
C TYR A 95 -29.25 13.00 23.77
N THR A 96 -28.12 12.88 23.08
CA THR A 96 -27.11 11.83 23.23
C THR A 96 -25.73 12.45 23.03
N ASP A 97 -24.73 12.13 23.87
CA ASP A 97 -23.37 12.67 23.79
C ASP A 97 -23.30 14.22 23.71
N GLY A 98 -24.24 14.92 24.34
CA GLY A 98 -24.32 16.39 24.33
C GLY A 98 -24.90 17.02 23.06
N TYR A 99 -25.39 16.23 22.11
CA TYR A 99 -25.97 16.66 20.83
C TYR A 99 -27.48 16.31 20.77
N GLU A 100 -28.23 17.12 20.07
CA GLU A 100 -29.54 16.68 19.57
C GLU A 100 -29.33 15.67 18.46
N ILE A 101 -30.06 14.54 18.52
CA ILE A 101 -29.79 13.37 17.62
C ILE A 101 -29.85 13.74 16.14
N GLY A 102 -30.66 14.70 15.74
CA GLY A 102 -30.74 15.20 14.37
C GLY A 102 -29.47 15.94 13.91
N GLU A 103 -28.68 16.50 14.83
CA GLU A 103 -27.41 17.15 14.53
C GLU A 103 -26.35 16.11 14.14
N LEU A 104 -26.50 14.86 14.60
CA LEU A 104 -25.60 13.74 14.38
C LEU A 104 -25.87 12.97 13.08
N VAL A 105 -26.94 13.30 12.34
CA VAL A 105 -27.16 12.75 10.99
C VAL A 105 -26.02 13.19 10.09
N THR A 106 -25.32 12.22 9.47
CA THR A 106 -24.12 12.47 8.68
C THR A 106 -24.45 12.91 7.26
N ALA A 107 -23.44 13.44 6.55
CA ALA A 107 -23.58 13.85 5.15
C ALA A 107 -23.93 12.69 4.20
N ARG A 108 -23.66 11.45 4.58
CA ARG A 108 -24.08 10.25 3.85
C ARG A 108 -25.60 10.16 3.69
N HIS A 109 -26.35 10.70 4.64
CA HIS A 109 -27.83 10.61 4.68
C HIS A 109 -28.53 11.94 4.34
N ARG A 110 -27.79 13.04 4.30
CA ARG A 110 -28.27 14.34 3.84
C ARG A 110 -27.10 15.21 3.39
N HIS A 111 -27.31 16.04 2.38
CA HIS A 111 -26.30 17.02 2.01
C HIS A 111 -26.15 18.11 3.05
N ARG A 112 -24.90 18.36 3.45
CA ARG A 112 -24.57 19.46 4.34
C ARG A 112 -24.85 20.81 3.64
N ALA A 113 -25.38 21.76 4.35
CA ALA A 113 -25.50 23.12 3.86
C ALA A 113 -24.10 23.65 3.47
N LYS A 114 -23.99 24.42 2.41
CA LYS A 114 -22.71 24.93 1.86
C LYS A 114 -21.84 25.63 2.92
N ASN A 115 -22.45 26.35 3.85
CA ASN A 115 -21.77 27.01 4.96
C ASN A 115 -21.29 26.07 6.07
N ALA A 116 -21.78 24.83 6.12
CA ALA A 116 -21.38 23.80 7.07
C ALA A 116 -20.30 22.87 6.51
N ARG A 117 -20.01 22.92 5.20
CA ARG A 117 -18.99 22.10 4.56
C ARG A 117 -17.59 22.60 4.89
N TYR A 118 -16.63 21.66 5.00
CA TYR A 118 -15.21 21.97 5.16
C TYR A 118 -14.59 22.11 3.76
N THR A 119 -14.46 23.34 3.31
CA THR A 119 -13.88 23.65 2.00
C THR A 119 -12.71 24.62 2.15
N LEU A 120 -11.66 24.41 1.39
CA LEU A 120 -10.51 25.31 1.30
C LEU A 120 -10.52 26.00 -0.08
N PRO A 121 -9.98 27.22 -0.18
CA PRO A 121 -9.75 27.88 -1.46
C PRO A 121 -8.89 27.01 -2.38
N ALA A 122 -9.13 27.07 -3.68
CA ALA A 122 -8.27 26.40 -4.65
C ALA A 122 -6.88 27.05 -4.64
N THR A 123 -5.84 26.22 -4.59
CA THR A 123 -4.44 26.65 -4.67
C THR A 123 -3.72 25.78 -5.68
N THR A 124 -2.55 26.23 -6.17
CA THR A 124 -1.66 25.39 -6.95
C THR A 124 -1.19 24.22 -6.07
N GLN A 125 -1.34 23.02 -6.56
CA GLN A 125 -0.94 21.79 -5.87
C GLN A 125 0.54 21.83 -5.52
N TRP A 126 0.94 21.23 -4.40
CA TRP A 126 2.32 21.26 -3.95
C TRP A 126 3.27 20.58 -4.93
N VAL A 127 2.96 19.34 -5.35
CA VAL A 127 3.73 18.60 -6.36
C VAL A 127 2.78 18.09 -7.43
N THR A 128 3.12 18.37 -8.70
CA THR A 128 2.36 17.89 -9.86
C THR A 128 3.31 17.22 -10.85
N ASN A 129 3.12 15.94 -11.14
CA ASN A 129 3.84 15.27 -12.23
C ASN A 129 3.27 15.76 -13.58
N THR A 130 4.06 16.56 -14.30
CA THR A 130 3.65 17.18 -15.58
C THR A 130 3.91 16.29 -16.79
N SER A 131 4.58 15.14 -16.60
CA SER A 131 4.78 14.12 -17.65
C SER A 131 3.61 13.15 -17.76
N ARG A 132 2.71 13.09 -16.78
CA ARG A 132 1.53 12.21 -16.83
C ARG A 132 0.61 12.56 -17.99
N PRO A 133 0.24 11.60 -18.88
CA PRO A 133 -0.66 11.87 -20.01
C PRO A 133 -2.14 11.86 -19.60
N TYR A 134 -2.45 12.10 -18.34
CA TYR A 134 -3.81 12.12 -17.80
C TYR A 134 -3.96 13.16 -16.68
N SER A 135 -5.21 13.48 -16.35
CA SER A 135 -5.58 14.28 -15.17
C SER A 135 -6.83 13.69 -14.52
N ALA A 136 -6.91 13.76 -13.20
CA ALA A 136 -7.99 13.20 -12.39
C ALA A 136 -8.96 14.31 -11.92
N LYS A 137 -9.53 15.07 -12.85
CA LYS A 137 -10.36 16.25 -12.55
C LYS A 137 -11.60 15.98 -11.70
N GLN A 138 -12.15 14.76 -11.76
CA GLN A 138 -13.25 14.27 -10.94
C GLN A 138 -12.77 13.30 -9.85
N GLY A 139 -11.45 13.21 -9.66
CA GLY A 139 -10.80 12.50 -8.58
C GLY A 139 -10.42 13.42 -7.42
N LEU A 140 -9.14 13.43 -7.07
CA LEU A 140 -8.56 14.16 -5.95
C LEU A 140 -7.54 15.22 -6.37
N ASP A 141 -7.54 15.65 -7.62
CA ASP A 141 -6.67 16.75 -8.10
C ASP A 141 -6.77 17.96 -7.15
N GLY A 142 -5.61 18.50 -6.74
CA GLY A 142 -5.52 19.63 -5.83
C GLY A 142 -5.77 19.31 -4.36
N LYS A 143 -5.93 18.03 -3.97
CA LYS A 143 -6.11 17.63 -2.58
C LYS A 143 -4.79 17.22 -1.95
N HIS A 144 -4.59 17.64 -0.69
CA HIS A 144 -3.44 17.30 0.15
C HIS A 144 -3.97 16.51 1.34
N ILE A 145 -3.45 15.31 1.56
CA ILE A 145 -3.92 14.36 2.55
C ILE A 145 -2.75 13.89 3.41
N ALA A 146 -2.86 14.02 4.73
CA ALA A 146 -1.93 13.43 5.65
C ALA A 146 -2.39 12.01 6.01
N LEU A 147 -1.50 11.02 5.90
CA LEU A 147 -1.83 9.61 6.10
C LEU A 147 -0.65 8.86 6.72
N TRP A 148 -0.92 7.96 7.64
CA TRP A 148 0.11 7.04 8.16
C TRP A 148 -0.47 5.71 8.59
N GLY A 149 0.37 4.66 8.50
CA GLY A 149 0.13 3.35 9.09
C GLY A 149 0.70 3.33 10.50
N SER A 150 -0.12 3.15 11.50
CA SER A 150 0.12 3.05 12.94
C SER A 150 1.42 3.70 13.47
N HIS A 151 2.36 2.90 13.94
CA HIS A 151 3.56 3.33 14.67
C HIS A 151 4.84 2.97 13.90
N GLY A 152 5.98 2.95 14.62
CA GLY A 152 7.27 2.42 14.20
C GLY A 152 8.10 2.11 15.43
N GLN A 153 9.31 1.57 15.24
CA GLN A 153 10.19 1.31 16.36
C GLN A 153 10.61 2.62 17.04
N TYR A 154 10.58 2.62 18.35
CA TYR A 154 10.96 3.75 19.19
C TYR A 154 12.01 3.35 20.24
N PHE A 155 12.76 4.34 20.72
CA PHE A 155 13.66 4.15 21.85
C PHE A 155 12.85 4.15 23.15
N HIS A 156 12.97 3.06 23.91
CA HIS A 156 12.29 2.94 25.19
C HIS A 156 13.25 3.30 26.33
N GLN A 157 13.10 4.51 26.85
CA GLN A 157 14.00 5.05 27.88
C GLN A 157 14.20 4.12 29.08
N PRO A 158 13.15 3.51 29.69
CA PRO A 158 13.34 2.66 30.87
C PRO A 158 14.23 1.44 30.67
N THR A 159 14.30 0.90 29.44
CA THR A 159 15.15 -0.27 29.12
C THR A 159 16.32 0.09 28.19
N GLU A 160 16.45 1.36 27.83
CA GLU A 160 17.50 1.88 26.96
C GLU A 160 17.68 1.07 25.66
N SER A 161 16.55 0.71 25.05
CA SER A 161 16.55 -0.17 23.87
C SER A 161 15.50 0.25 22.85
N TRP A 162 15.79 0.00 21.58
CA TRP A 162 14.84 0.14 20.49
C TRP A 162 13.87 -1.03 20.48
N ARG A 163 12.57 -0.75 20.34
CA ARG A 163 11.53 -1.76 20.34
C ARG A 163 10.30 -1.35 19.55
N TRP A 164 9.50 -2.33 19.15
CA TRP A 164 8.17 -2.11 18.62
C TRP A 164 7.22 -1.61 19.72
N GLN A 165 6.21 -0.86 19.32
CA GLN A 165 5.14 -0.44 20.24
C GLN A 165 4.15 -1.57 20.56
N ARG A 166 4.10 -2.59 19.72
CA ARG A 166 3.19 -3.73 19.83
C ARG A 166 3.95 -5.05 19.74
N ALA A 167 3.31 -6.11 20.24
CA ALA A 167 3.85 -7.46 20.19
C ALA A 167 3.90 -8.01 18.76
N LYS A 168 4.90 -8.87 18.51
CA LYS A 168 5.01 -9.66 17.27
C LYS A 168 4.02 -10.81 17.32
N VAL A 169 3.13 -10.93 16.33
CA VAL A 169 2.04 -11.92 16.28
C VAL A 169 1.74 -12.27 14.82
N TRP A 170 1.44 -13.53 14.53
CA TRP A 170 1.00 -14.00 13.22
C TRP A 170 1.95 -13.63 12.09
N SER A 171 3.25 -13.84 12.28
CA SER A 171 4.32 -13.52 11.33
C SER A 171 4.44 -12.03 10.98
N THR A 172 3.92 -11.15 11.82
CA THR A 172 3.94 -9.69 11.59
C THR A 172 3.99 -8.89 12.91
N VAL A 173 4.01 -7.59 12.80
CA VAL A 173 3.78 -6.63 13.88
C VAL A 173 2.85 -5.53 13.37
N GLU A 174 2.02 -4.94 14.22
CA GLU A 174 1.02 -3.93 13.80
C GLU A 174 1.62 -2.84 12.91
N ASP A 175 2.79 -2.34 13.27
CA ASP A 175 3.51 -1.26 12.60
C ASP A 175 3.83 -1.54 11.12
N LEU A 176 4.20 -2.78 10.80
CA LEU A 176 4.47 -3.23 9.44
C LEU A 176 3.21 -3.76 8.75
N TYR A 177 2.29 -4.32 9.52
CA TYR A 177 1.03 -4.82 9.02
C TYR A 177 0.16 -3.71 8.42
N THR A 178 -0.03 -2.59 9.14
CA THR A 178 -0.80 -1.44 8.63
C THR A 178 -0.12 -0.79 7.42
N THR A 179 1.21 -0.74 7.40
CA THR A 179 2.00 -0.27 6.26
C THR A 179 1.71 -1.09 5.00
N SER A 180 1.42 -2.40 5.13
CA SER A 180 1.11 -3.28 3.99
C SER A 180 -0.27 -3.04 3.34
N TYR A 181 -1.11 -2.20 3.92
CA TYR A 181 -2.32 -1.66 3.26
C TYR A 181 -2.04 -0.30 2.63
N THR A 182 -1.33 0.56 3.37
CA THR A 182 -1.18 1.96 2.97
C THR A 182 -0.20 2.09 1.81
N MET A 183 0.98 1.52 1.91
CA MET A 183 2.05 1.73 0.93
C MET A 183 1.81 1.05 -0.42
N PRO A 184 1.45 -0.25 -0.50
CA PRO A 184 1.23 -0.88 -1.79
C PRO A 184 -0.13 -0.56 -2.42
N PHE A 185 -1.13 -0.09 -1.65
CA PHE A 185 -2.49 0.07 -2.15
C PHE A 185 -3.08 1.46 -1.95
N LEU A 186 -3.30 1.92 -0.70
CA LEU A 186 -4.05 3.15 -0.45
C LEU A 186 -3.37 4.40 -0.98
N VAL A 187 -2.07 4.56 -0.71
CA VAL A 187 -1.29 5.72 -1.16
C VAL A 187 -1.25 5.80 -2.68
N PRO A 188 -0.92 4.72 -3.43
CA PRO A 188 -1.01 4.74 -4.88
C PRO A 188 -2.41 5.03 -5.42
N MET A 189 -3.48 4.52 -4.79
CA MET A 189 -4.85 4.85 -5.22
C MET A 189 -5.16 6.33 -5.08
N LEU A 190 -4.76 6.96 -3.98
CA LEU A 190 -4.95 8.39 -3.75
C LEU A 190 -4.12 9.24 -4.73
N GLU A 191 -2.87 8.87 -4.97
CA GLU A 191 -1.96 9.57 -5.89
C GLU A 191 -2.36 9.38 -7.36
N ASN A 192 -2.86 8.19 -7.74
CA ASN A 192 -3.42 7.93 -9.06
C ASN A 192 -4.73 8.70 -9.31
N ALA A 193 -5.47 9.02 -8.25
CA ALA A 193 -6.62 9.92 -8.29
C ALA A 193 -6.24 11.41 -8.21
N GLY A 194 -4.95 11.76 -8.16
CA GLY A 194 -4.45 13.13 -8.23
C GLY A 194 -4.10 13.79 -6.90
N ALA A 195 -4.27 13.12 -5.75
CA ALA A 195 -3.89 13.69 -4.45
C ALA A 195 -2.38 13.79 -4.27
N VAL A 196 -1.95 14.73 -3.43
CA VAL A 196 -0.63 14.73 -2.78
C VAL A 196 -0.79 14.10 -1.41
N VAL A 197 -0.12 12.97 -1.18
CA VAL A 197 -0.14 12.26 0.10
C VAL A 197 1.14 12.53 0.87
N VAL A 198 1.01 13.04 2.10
CA VAL A 198 2.13 13.30 3.00
C VAL A 198 2.12 12.32 4.16
N GLN A 199 3.31 11.85 4.55
CA GLN A 199 3.50 10.84 5.58
C GLN A 199 4.53 11.31 6.60
N PRO A 200 4.32 11.05 7.91
CA PRO A 200 5.27 11.41 8.96
C PRO A 200 6.38 10.37 9.16
N ARG A 201 6.55 9.44 8.22
CA ARG A 201 7.58 8.40 8.21
C ARG A 201 8.19 8.26 6.82
N GLU A 202 9.42 7.71 6.75
CA GLU A 202 10.04 7.37 5.48
C GLU A 202 9.19 6.35 4.72
N ARG A 203 8.97 6.59 3.44
CA ARG A 203 8.15 5.72 2.59
C ARG A 203 8.96 4.76 1.71
N ASP A 204 10.28 4.99 1.58
CA ASP A 204 11.17 4.12 0.83
C ASP A 204 11.75 3.01 1.70
N THR A 205 11.68 1.77 1.22
CA THR A 205 12.26 0.60 1.88
C THR A 205 13.75 0.39 1.52
N GLN A 206 14.30 1.21 0.61
CA GLN A 206 15.70 1.17 0.21
C GLN A 206 16.60 1.56 1.39
N THR A 207 17.54 0.70 1.75
CA THR A 207 18.50 0.94 2.84
C THR A 207 19.67 1.80 2.42
N TYR A 208 19.97 1.88 1.14
CA TYR A 208 20.97 2.81 0.62
C TYR A 208 20.37 4.21 0.50
N GLU A 209 21.16 5.21 0.85
CA GLU A 209 20.80 6.62 0.74
C GLU A 209 21.99 7.42 0.20
N GLN A 210 21.71 8.35 -0.70
CA GLN A 210 22.65 9.40 -1.06
C GLN A 210 21.92 10.73 -1.05
N VAL A 211 22.47 11.69 -0.31
CA VAL A 211 22.00 13.08 -0.34
C VAL A 211 23.07 13.95 -0.97
N LEU A 212 22.70 14.71 -1.98
CA LEU A 212 23.56 15.67 -2.66
C LEU A 212 23.12 17.08 -2.28
N ASP A 213 24.04 17.82 -1.67
CA ASP A 213 23.90 19.24 -1.30
C ASP A 213 24.11 20.17 -2.52
N ASP A 214 23.64 21.42 -2.44
CA ASP A 214 23.84 22.41 -3.51
C ASP A 214 25.33 22.62 -3.85
N SER A 215 26.22 22.45 -2.87
CA SER A 215 27.67 22.52 -3.04
C SER A 215 28.27 21.41 -3.90
N GLN A 216 27.56 20.30 -4.09
CA GLN A 216 27.95 19.15 -4.89
C GLN A 216 27.27 19.13 -6.27
N ALA A 217 26.35 20.07 -6.50
CA ALA A 217 25.61 20.15 -7.75
C ALA A 217 26.40 20.85 -8.87
N THR A 218 26.06 20.53 -10.10
CA THR A 218 26.57 21.24 -11.28
C THR A 218 25.66 22.45 -11.57
N LEU A 219 26.23 23.65 -11.49
CA LEU A 219 25.51 24.89 -11.72
C LEU A 219 25.66 25.33 -13.18
N LYS A 220 24.57 25.59 -13.87
CA LYS A 220 24.51 26.28 -15.16
C LYS A 220 23.81 27.61 -14.97
N GLY A 221 24.35 28.69 -15.58
CA GLY A 221 23.83 30.05 -15.42
C GLY A 221 24.21 30.68 -14.09
N GLN A 222 23.35 31.54 -13.54
CA GLN A 222 23.68 32.35 -12.35
C GLN A 222 22.81 31.98 -11.16
N TRP A 223 23.49 31.58 -10.09
CA TRP A 223 22.89 31.24 -8.80
C TRP A 223 23.66 31.96 -7.69
N ALA A 224 22.97 32.37 -6.64
CA ALA A 224 23.53 33.02 -5.48
C ALA A 224 23.21 32.24 -4.20
N ILE A 225 24.05 32.34 -3.19
CA ILE A 225 23.74 31.84 -1.86
C ILE A 225 22.58 32.66 -1.30
N GLY A 226 21.52 31.96 -0.85
CA GLY A 226 20.36 32.60 -0.24
C GLY A 226 20.65 33.10 1.19
N GLU A 227 19.81 34.01 1.68
CA GLU A 227 19.87 34.48 3.08
C GLU A 227 19.19 33.46 4.01
N GLY A 228 19.86 33.08 5.11
CA GLY A 228 19.34 32.12 6.08
C GLY A 228 19.99 30.74 5.93
N THR A 229 19.37 29.75 6.56
CA THR A 229 19.91 28.39 6.66
C THR A 229 19.24 27.43 5.68
N GLY A 230 19.96 26.38 5.29
CA GLY A 230 19.53 25.24 4.50
C GLY A 230 20.02 23.93 5.11
N TRP A 231 19.99 22.90 4.29
CA TRP A 231 20.40 21.56 4.66
C TRP A 231 21.93 21.42 4.76
N ALA A 232 22.39 20.61 5.68
CA ALA A 232 23.78 20.14 5.72
C ALA A 232 23.81 18.69 6.15
N ASN A 233 24.64 17.89 5.48
CA ASN A 233 24.81 16.48 5.82
C ASN A 233 25.36 16.35 7.25
N PRO A 234 24.65 15.65 8.17
CA PRO A 234 25.22 15.34 9.47
C PRO A 234 26.42 14.41 9.28
N THR A 235 27.53 14.74 9.91
CA THR A 235 28.80 14.01 9.73
C THR A 235 28.77 12.61 10.33
N THR A 236 27.85 12.34 11.28
CA THR A 236 27.69 11.03 11.92
C THR A 236 26.21 10.68 12.10
N HIS A 237 25.55 11.31 13.05
CA HIS A 237 24.15 11.12 13.39
C HIS A 237 23.57 12.40 13.98
N LEU A 238 22.25 12.49 14.01
CA LEU A 238 21.53 13.61 14.61
C LEU A 238 21.37 13.38 16.11
N LEU A 239 21.83 14.34 16.89
CA LEU A 239 21.61 14.40 18.32
C LEU A 239 20.26 15.05 18.62
N GLU A 240 19.83 15.00 19.91
CA GLU A 240 18.60 15.64 20.35
C GLU A 240 18.57 17.13 19.99
N GLY A 241 17.46 17.60 19.41
CA GLY A 241 17.27 18.96 18.96
C GLY A 241 18.02 19.36 17.69
N ASP A 242 18.89 18.49 17.14
CA ASP A 242 19.56 18.75 15.88
C ASP A 242 18.54 18.82 14.72
N ASN A 243 18.67 19.87 13.91
CA ASN A 243 17.90 20.02 12.69
C ASN A 243 18.86 20.17 11.50
N PRO A 244 18.90 19.20 10.56
CA PRO A 244 19.84 19.25 9.44
C PRO A 244 19.59 20.44 8.50
N PHE A 245 18.37 20.98 8.43
CA PHE A 245 18.02 22.14 7.60
C PHE A 245 18.36 23.50 8.25
N SER A 246 18.95 23.49 9.43
CA SER A 246 19.42 24.70 10.13
C SER A 246 20.93 24.87 10.10
N LYS A 247 21.68 23.92 9.53
CA LYS A 247 23.16 23.86 9.63
C LYS A 247 23.88 24.19 8.32
N GLY A 248 23.18 24.16 7.20
CA GLY A 248 23.69 24.39 5.85
C GLY A 248 23.28 25.74 5.26
N ARG A 249 23.37 25.79 3.95
CA ARG A 249 22.94 26.90 3.12
C ARG A 249 22.02 26.38 2.00
N TYR A 250 21.44 27.27 1.25
CA TYR A 250 20.73 26.98 0.00
C TYR A 250 21.12 28.00 -1.06
N ILE A 251 20.80 27.72 -2.31
CA ILE A 251 21.03 28.66 -3.42
C ILE A 251 19.70 29.10 -4.01
N VAL A 252 19.72 30.31 -4.57
CA VAL A 252 18.57 30.96 -5.21
C VAL A 252 18.96 31.46 -6.58
N GLU A 253 18.03 31.38 -7.52
CA GLU A 253 18.19 31.90 -8.86
C GLU A 253 18.50 33.41 -8.82
N VAL A 254 19.56 33.81 -9.53
CA VAL A 254 19.80 35.19 -9.87
C VAL A 254 19.10 35.45 -11.21
N LYS A 255 18.47 36.60 -11.35
CA LYS A 255 17.68 37.02 -12.50
C LYS A 255 18.19 36.39 -13.80
N CYS A 256 17.41 35.54 -14.41
CA CYS A 256 17.69 34.96 -15.71
C CYS A 256 16.63 35.42 -16.74
N ASP A 257 16.94 35.35 -18.01
CA ASP A 257 16.02 35.58 -19.13
C ASP A 257 15.87 34.28 -19.94
N GLU A 258 14.91 34.27 -20.89
CA GLU A 258 14.64 33.10 -21.72
C GLU A 258 15.86 32.61 -22.54
N LYS A 259 16.86 33.50 -22.77
CA LYS A 259 18.06 33.19 -23.54
C LYS A 259 19.17 32.56 -22.66
N ASN A 260 19.17 32.88 -21.36
CA ASN A 260 20.19 32.48 -20.41
C ASN A 260 19.55 31.60 -19.30
N LYS A 261 18.97 30.47 -19.69
CA LYS A 261 18.34 29.52 -18.73
C LYS A 261 19.37 29.01 -17.73
N SER A 262 19.13 29.26 -16.45
CA SER A 262 19.89 28.69 -15.34
C SER A 262 19.29 27.36 -14.92
N GLU A 263 20.15 26.39 -14.58
CA GLU A 263 19.77 25.05 -14.17
C GLU A 263 20.75 24.56 -13.10
N VAL A 264 20.26 23.83 -12.10
CA VAL A 264 21.08 23.10 -11.11
C VAL A 264 20.87 21.62 -11.36
N ILE A 265 21.95 20.85 -11.43
CA ILE A 265 21.92 19.40 -11.73
C ILE A 265 22.62 18.63 -10.61
N TYR A 266 21.88 17.70 -10.01
CA TYR A 266 22.34 16.78 -8.97
C TYR A 266 22.51 15.39 -9.59
N THR A 267 23.75 14.92 -9.71
CA THR A 267 24.08 13.64 -10.35
C THR A 267 24.53 12.64 -9.28
N PRO A 268 23.68 11.64 -8.93
CA PRO A 268 24.04 10.66 -7.91
C PRO A 268 24.99 9.58 -8.45
N THR A 269 25.64 8.86 -7.52
CA THR A 269 26.35 7.61 -7.77
C THR A 269 25.68 6.50 -6.99
N LEU A 270 24.78 5.75 -7.65
CA LEU A 270 23.91 4.76 -7.00
C LEU A 270 24.22 3.35 -7.49
N PRO A 271 24.19 2.33 -6.62
CA PRO A 271 23.99 0.94 -7.07
C PRO A 271 22.69 0.82 -7.88
N ALA A 272 22.63 -0.18 -8.77
CA ALA A 272 21.38 -0.46 -9.49
C ALA A 272 20.25 -0.80 -8.50
N GLY A 273 19.10 -0.15 -8.65
CA GLY A 273 17.95 -0.32 -7.76
C GLY A 273 16.86 0.71 -7.97
N GLU A 274 15.80 0.61 -7.20
CA GLU A 274 14.72 1.60 -7.11
C GLU A 274 14.96 2.52 -5.91
N TYR A 275 14.78 3.82 -6.09
CA TYR A 275 15.03 4.85 -5.09
C TYR A 275 13.93 5.89 -5.12
N ALA A 276 13.38 6.21 -3.96
CA ALA A 276 12.57 7.41 -3.80
C ALA A 276 13.45 8.65 -3.98
N VAL A 277 12.93 9.63 -4.70
CA VAL A 277 13.58 10.92 -4.93
C VAL A 277 12.86 12.00 -4.16
N TYR A 278 13.61 12.69 -3.32
CA TYR A 278 13.14 13.84 -2.56
C TYR A 278 13.97 15.08 -2.91
N VAL A 279 13.33 16.24 -2.94
CA VAL A 279 14.00 17.53 -3.13
C VAL A 279 13.75 18.43 -1.94
N SER A 280 14.64 19.38 -1.71
CA SER A 280 14.45 20.43 -0.72
C SER A 280 14.75 21.80 -1.31
N TYR A 281 14.13 22.82 -0.72
CA TYR A 281 14.26 24.22 -1.10
C TYR A 281 13.87 25.13 0.06
N LYS A 282 14.10 26.43 -0.07
CA LYS A 282 13.62 27.45 0.88
C LYS A 282 12.38 28.14 0.33
N THR A 283 11.31 28.23 1.10
CA THR A 283 10.17 29.10 0.77
C THR A 283 10.51 30.55 1.04
N LEU A 284 10.43 31.37 0.00
CA LEU A 284 10.71 32.81 0.03
C LEU A 284 9.42 33.60 -0.30
N PRO A 285 9.31 34.88 0.05
CA PRO A 285 8.11 35.69 -0.22
C PRO A 285 7.71 35.75 -1.69
N ASN A 286 8.67 35.60 -2.60
CA ASN A 286 8.49 35.60 -4.05
C ASN A 286 8.82 34.26 -4.70
N SER A 287 8.76 33.15 -3.97
CA SER A 287 8.96 31.80 -4.51
C SER A 287 7.99 31.50 -5.63
N SER A 288 8.48 30.79 -6.65
CA SER A 288 7.65 30.30 -7.75
C SER A 288 6.65 29.25 -7.26
N ASN A 289 5.43 29.31 -7.77
CA ASN A 289 4.43 28.27 -7.55
C ASN A 289 4.48 27.15 -8.61
N LYS A 290 5.49 27.16 -9.50
CA LYS A 290 5.65 26.24 -10.64
C LYS A 290 7.13 25.93 -10.93
N ALA A 291 7.98 25.79 -9.92
CA ALA A 291 9.37 25.41 -10.12
C ALA A 291 9.46 24.06 -10.85
N GLN A 292 10.23 24.02 -11.94
CA GLN A 292 10.31 22.83 -12.80
C GLN A 292 11.46 21.94 -12.37
N TYR A 293 11.14 20.72 -11.98
CA TYR A 293 12.10 19.66 -11.69
C TYR A 293 12.04 18.59 -12.77
N THR A 294 13.21 18.04 -13.09
CA THR A 294 13.35 16.90 -13.99
C THR A 294 14.09 15.80 -13.28
N VAL A 295 13.53 14.60 -13.26
CA VAL A 295 14.21 13.37 -12.85
C VAL A 295 14.56 12.61 -14.12
N MET A 296 15.86 12.38 -14.33
CA MET A 296 16.38 11.50 -15.37
C MET A 296 16.76 10.17 -14.72
N HIS A 297 16.14 9.07 -15.15
CA HIS A 297 16.25 7.75 -14.53
C HIS A 297 16.40 6.66 -15.59
N LYS A 298 17.57 6.04 -15.63
CA LYS A 298 17.94 5.05 -16.66
C LYS A 298 17.57 5.47 -18.09
N GLY A 299 17.83 6.73 -18.43
CA GLY A 299 17.56 7.31 -19.76
C GLY A 299 16.12 7.81 -19.96
N GLN A 300 15.19 7.55 -19.05
CA GLN A 300 13.84 8.09 -19.10
C GLN A 300 13.76 9.44 -18.36
N LYS A 301 12.84 10.30 -18.82
CA LYS A 301 12.68 11.65 -18.28
C LYS A 301 11.29 11.85 -17.70
N THR A 302 11.20 12.14 -16.40
CA THR A 302 9.95 12.53 -15.75
C THR A 302 10.07 13.95 -15.19
N THR A 303 9.07 14.79 -15.43
CA THR A 303 9.07 16.21 -15.04
C THR A 303 7.98 16.52 -14.03
N PHE A 304 8.30 17.45 -13.14
CA PHE A 304 7.42 17.88 -12.05
C PHE A 304 7.34 19.40 -11.99
N SER A 305 6.18 19.90 -11.63
CA SER A 305 5.97 21.28 -11.18
C SER A 305 5.82 21.27 -9.67
N VAL A 306 6.67 22.00 -8.96
CA VAL A 306 6.65 22.11 -7.49
C VAL A 306 6.30 23.55 -7.09
N ASN A 307 5.30 23.69 -6.24
CA ASN A 307 4.91 24.97 -5.66
C ASN A 307 5.81 25.28 -4.45
N GLN A 308 6.84 26.09 -4.66
CA GLN A 308 7.79 26.48 -3.61
C GLN A 308 7.28 27.53 -2.62
N GLN A 309 6.02 28.00 -2.77
CA GLN A 309 5.36 28.89 -1.79
C GLN A 309 4.90 28.14 -0.53
N MET A 310 5.10 26.81 -0.49
CA MET A 310 4.81 25.95 0.63
C MET A 310 5.86 24.83 0.75
N GLY A 311 6.02 24.23 1.92
CA GLY A 311 6.84 23.03 2.13
C GLY A 311 8.36 23.26 2.08
N GLY A 312 8.86 24.49 2.21
CA GLY A 312 10.29 24.75 2.26
C GLY A 312 10.94 24.32 3.58
N GLY A 313 12.21 23.84 3.50
CA GLY A 313 12.98 23.39 4.65
C GLY A 313 12.60 21.98 5.14
N THR A 314 12.12 21.13 4.25
CA THR A 314 11.84 19.71 4.50
C THR A 314 12.02 18.89 3.21
N TRP A 315 11.93 17.58 3.33
CA TRP A 315 11.97 16.66 2.19
C TRP A 315 10.62 16.60 1.45
N VAL A 316 10.64 16.87 0.16
CA VAL A 316 9.49 16.85 -0.74
C VAL A 316 9.61 15.70 -1.70
N TYR A 317 8.76 14.70 -1.57
CA TYR A 317 8.76 13.50 -2.40
C TYR A 317 8.27 13.80 -3.83
N LEU A 318 9.03 13.36 -4.83
CA LEU A 318 8.67 13.45 -6.25
C LEU A 318 8.15 12.12 -6.81
N GLY A 319 8.79 11.01 -6.47
CA GLY A 319 8.46 9.68 -7.00
C GLY A 319 9.54 8.67 -6.64
N THR A 320 9.30 7.40 -6.96
CA THR A 320 10.29 6.32 -6.87
C THR A 320 10.65 5.89 -8.29
N PHE A 321 11.95 5.79 -8.59
CA PHE A 321 12.48 5.57 -9.94
C PHE A 321 13.62 4.55 -9.92
N ALA A 322 13.80 3.84 -11.03
CA ALA A 322 14.95 2.95 -11.21
C ALA A 322 16.19 3.76 -11.60
N PHE A 323 17.31 3.48 -10.93
CA PHE A 323 18.63 4.03 -11.23
C PHE A 323 19.65 2.91 -11.41
N ASP A 324 20.79 3.25 -12.01
CA ASP A 324 21.98 2.41 -12.12
C ASP A 324 23.25 3.27 -11.93
N SER A 325 24.42 2.70 -12.21
CA SER A 325 25.69 3.41 -12.07
C SER A 325 26.01 4.37 -13.22
N ASP A 326 25.17 4.46 -14.25
CA ASP A 326 25.41 5.36 -15.40
C ASP A 326 25.00 6.80 -15.06
N GLN A 327 25.97 7.61 -14.67
CA GLN A 327 25.78 9.02 -14.30
C GLN A 327 25.30 9.91 -15.46
N GLN A 328 25.45 9.51 -16.72
CA GLN A 328 24.99 10.32 -17.85
C GLN A 328 23.45 10.25 -18.00
N HIS A 329 22.85 9.17 -17.55
CA HIS A 329 21.43 8.89 -17.67
C HIS A 329 20.67 8.96 -16.35
N ASN A 330 21.32 9.45 -15.27
CA ASN A 330 20.77 9.50 -13.93
C ASN A 330 21.07 10.85 -13.26
N TYR A 331 20.07 11.70 -13.10
CA TYR A 331 20.21 12.98 -12.39
C TYR A 331 18.86 13.57 -12.00
N VAL A 332 18.87 14.52 -11.08
CA VAL A 332 17.75 15.43 -10.84
C VAL A 332 18.18 16.84 -11.19
N SER A 333 17.39 17.58 -11.94
CA SER A 333 17.65 18.98 -12.19
C SER A 333 16.48 19.87 -11.81
N VAL A 334 16.78 21.13 -11.48
CA VAL A 334 15.81 22.20 -11.28
C VAL A 334 16.16 23.39 -12.16
N ALA A 335 15.14 23.87 -12.88
CA ALA A 335 15.29 25.01 -13.79
C ALA A 335 14.81 26.30 -13.16
N ALA A 336 15.52 27.39 -13.44
CA ALA A 336 15.10 28.74 -13.09
C ALA A 336 13.82 29.17 -13.85
N THR A 337 13.05 30.11 -13.29
CA THR A 337 11.76 30.53 -13.84
C THR A 337 11.85 31.40 -15.10
N ALA A 338 12.95 32.14 -15.30
CA ALA A 338 13.16 33.08 -16.39
C ALA A 338 12.11 34.23 -16.50
N ASN A 339 11.26 34.42 -15.51
CA ASN A 339 10.22 35.46 -15.56
C ASN A 339 10.56 36.77 -14.83
N GLY A 340 11.65 36.82 -14.08
CA GLY A 340 12.17 37.99 -13.37
C GLY A 340 11.33 38.54 -12.21
N LYS A 341 10.20 37.91 -11.89
CA LYS A 341 9.29 38.30 -10.80
C LYS A 341 9.29 37.27 -9.65
N GLU A 342 9.29 36.00 -9.99
CA GLU A 342 9.37 34.87 -9.07
C GLU A 342 10.80 34.33 -9.05
N VAL A 343 11.17 33.62 -8.01
CA VAL A 343 12.46 32.97 -7.90
C VAL A 343 12.29 31.48 -7.57
N VAL A 344 13.24 30.69 -8.04
CA VAL A 344 13.41 29.30 -7.64
C VAL A 344 14.58 29.20 -6.67
N SER A 345 14.41 28.48 -5.59
CA SER A 345 15.50 28.08 -4.68
C SER A 345 15.68 26.56 -4.75
N THR A 346 16.88 26.10 -4.45
CA THR A 346 17.20 24.68 -4.30
C THR A 346 18.26 24.52 -3.21
N ASP A 347 18.20 23.36 -2.54
CA ASP A 347 19.02 23.11 -1.35
C ASP A 347 19.71 21.75 -1.53
N ALA A 348 18.99 20.66 -1.34
CA ALA A 348 19.53 19.32 -1.49
C ALA A 348 18.56 18.38 -2.22
N VAL A 349 19.10 17.26 -2.74
CA VAL A 349 18.32 16.16 -3.34
C VAL A 349 18.73 14.85 -2.66
N LYS A 350 17.74 14.11 -2.18
CA LYS A 350 17.91 12.82 -1.51
C LYS A 350 17.41 11.69 -2.42
N PHE A 351 18.19 10.63 -2.51
CA PHE A 351 17.90 9.38 -3.21
C PHE A 351 17.90 8.23 -2.20
N GLY A 352 16.79 7.49 -2.10
CA GLY A 352 16.64 6.33 -1.23
C GLY A 352 16.18 6.65 0.19
N GLY A 353 15.80 5.62 0.94
CA GLY A 353 15.30 5.73 2.31
C GLY A 353 16.38 5.85 3.36
N GLY A 354 17.41 5.02 3.27
CA GLY A 354 18.55 4.99 4.16
C GLY A 354 18.29 4.30 5.50
N MET A 355 19.33 4.33 6.35
CA MET A 355 19.30 3.82 7.71
C MET A 355 18.93 4.94 8.69
N GLY A 356 18.37 4.56 9.83
CA GLY A 356 18.08 5.49 10.90
C GLY A 356 19.33 6.24 11.38
N SER A 357 19.24 7.56 11.46
CA SER A 357 20.37 8.45 11.77
C SER A 357 20.15 9.32 13.01
N VAL A 358 19.01 9.20 13.68
CA VAL A 358 18.73 9.91 14.93
C VAL A 358 19.21 9.06 16.09
N ALA A 359 20.11 9.62 16.91
CA ALA A 359 20.67 8.94 18.05
C ALA A 359 19.92 9.27 19.35
N ARG A 360 19.83 8.28 20.22
CA ARG A 360 19.33 8.42 21.59
C ARG A 360 20.43 8.03 22.57
N TYR A 361 20.37 8.58 23.77
CA TYR A 361 21.38 8.38 24.79
C TYR A 361 20.95 7.38 25.84
N LYS A 362 21.90 6.58 26.29
CA LYS A 362 21.81 5.90 27.58
C LYS A 362 22.05 6.93 28.66
N GLN A 363 21.14 7.04 29.61
CA GLN A 363 21.38 7.87 30.78
C GLN A 363 22.50 7.21 31.62
N PRO A 364 23.51 7.96 32.05
CA PRO A 364 24.49 7.43 33.00
C PRO A 364 23.80 7.05 34.32
N ASP A 365 24.17 5.91 34.89
CA ASP A 365 23.61 5.36 36.15
C ASP A 365 23.67 6.31 37.37
N SER A 366 24.10 7.56 37.21
CA SER A 366 24.42 8.53 38.28
C SER A 366 23.59 9.82 38.23
N PHE A 367 22.50 9.92 37.44
CA PHE A 367 21.70 11.16 37.41
C PHE A 367 20.51 11.14 38.39
N GLU A 368 20.68 10.68 39.64
CA GLU A 368 19.65 10.88 40.66
C GLU A 368 19.45 12.35 41.11
N ASN A 369 20.35 13.30 40.75
CA ASN A 369 20.32 14.66 41.23
C ASN A 369 20.79 15.75 40.25
N VAL A 370 20.29 15.77 39.00
CA VAL A 370 20.43 16.98 38.18
C VAL A 370 19.13 17.80 38.28
N PRO A 371 19.20 19.06 38.79
CA PRO A 371 18.05 19.96 38.80
C PRO A 371 17.50 20.16 37.39
N SER A 372 16.17 20.19 37.25
CA SER A 372 15.54 20.54 35.98
C SER A 372 16.00 21.93 35.55
N SER A 373 16.18 22.18 34.28
CA SER A 373 16.61 23.46 33.70
C SER A 373 15.79 24.69 34.10
N LYS A 374 14.72 24.51 34.88
CA LYS A 374 13.91 25.57 35.45
C LYS A 374 14.37 26.11 36.80
N GLU A 375 15.44 25.54 37.40
CA GLU A 375 15.94 25.95 38.74
C GLU A 375 17.36 26.51 38.70
N LEU A 376 17.92 26.87 37.55
CA LEU A 376 19.19 27.54 37.46
C LEU A 376 19.02 29.06 37.67
N PRO A 377 19.79 29.70 38.58
CA PRO A 377 19.73 31.16 38.76
C PRO A 377 20.16 31.87 37.48
N GLU A 378 19.47 32.96 37.11
CA GLU A 378 19.91 33.88 36.07
C GLU A 378 21.29 34.45 36.41
N GLY A 379 22.33 34.10 35.64
CA GLY A 379 23.60 34.82 35.73
C GLY A 379 24.87 34.11 35.29
N ASP A 380 24.95 32.82 35.30
CA ASP A 380 26.15 32.11 34.83
C ASP A 380 25.89 31.32 33.58
N ALA A 381 26.48 31.78 32.48
CA ALA A 381 26.60 30.97 31.26
C ALA A 381 27.53 29.78 31.59
N VAL A 382 26.96 28.67 31.99
CA VAL A 382 27.70 27.41 32.12
C VAL A 382 28.19 27.05 30.73
N MET A 383 29.46 27.15 30.49
CA MET A 383 30.14 26.47 29.41
C MET A 383 29.84 24.97 29.62
N ILE A 384 28.92 24.42 28.88
CA ILE A 384 28.70 22.96 28.78
C ILE A 384 30.08 22.44 28.37
N ASP A 385 30.69 21.71 29.28
CA ASP A 385 32.02 21.24 29.10
C ASP A 385 32.12 20.41 27.82
N SER A 386 33.03 20.73 26.93
CA SER A 386 33.27 19.99 25.70
C SER A 386 33.50 18.48 25.94
N VAL A 387 33.88 18.12 27.16
CA VAL A 387 34.03 16.73 27.62
C VAL A 387 32.69 16.02 27.81
N GLU A 388 31.64 16.71 28.30
CA GLU A 388 30.30 16.16 28.47
C GLU A 388 29.61 15.99 27.11
N LEU A 389 29.81 16.92 26.18
CA LEU A 389 29.32 16.81 24.82
C LEU A 389 29.99 15.62 24.08
N LEU A 390 31.29 15.42 24.26
CA LEU A 390 32.06 14.29 23.70
C LEU A 390 31.68 12.96 24.36
N ALA A 391 31.42 12.94 25.66
CA ALA A 391 30.95 11.74 26.39
C ALA A 391 29.55 11.36 25.95
N ASN A 392 28.65 12.30 25.72
CA ASN A 392 27.30 12.06 25.20
C ASN A 392 27.36 11.55 23.75
N GLN A 393 28.25 12.07 22.91
CA GLN A 393 28.47 11.54 21.56
C GLN A 393 29.00 10.09 21.57
N ALA A 394 29.84 9.72 22.51
CA ALA A 394 30.40 8.37 22.63
C ALA A 394 29.34 7.31 23.07
N ASN A 395 28.27 7.73 23.76
CA ASN A 395 27.20 6.87 24.24
C ASN A 395 25.93 6.95 23.40
N ALA A 396 25.94 7.72 22.34
CA ALA A 396 24.78 7.87 21.46
C ALA A 396 24.58 6.62 20.61
N ILE A 397 23.36 6.09 20.60
CA ILE A 397 22.97 4.90 19.81
C ILE A 397 21.85 5.24 18.85
N THR A 398 22.04 4.92 17.57
CA THR A 398 20.97 4.91 16.57
C THR A 398 20.22 3.58 16.63
N SER A 399 19.09 3.49 15.93
CA SER A 399 18.33 2.23 15.87
C SER A 399 19.11 1.07 15.22
N GLY A 400 20.03 1.40 14.30
CA GLY A 400 20.68 0.40 13.44
C GLY A 400 19.75 -0.21 12.39
N LEU A 401 18.56 0.36 12.21
CA LEU A 401 17.48 -0.15 11.36
C LEU A 401 17.28 0.73 10.12
N PRO A 402 16.66 0.18 9.05
CA PRO A 402 16.14 1.00 7.96
C PRO A 402 15.21 2.10 8.47
N ARG A 403 15.32 3.30 7.92
CA ARG A 403 14.56 4.48 8.40
C ARG A 403 13.05 4.29 8.30
N TYR A 404 12.54 3.55 7.31
CA TYR A 404 11.09 3.29 7.18
C TYR A 404 10.48 2.52 8.35
N ILE A 405 11.30 1.87 9.17
CA ILE A 405 10.89 1.10 10.35
C ILE A 405 10.77 1.99 11.58
N GLU A 406 11.51 3.09 11.63
CA GLU A 406 11.53 3.98 12.78
C GLU A 406 10.20 4.73 12.95
N ALA A 407 9.90 5.08 14.19
CA ALA A 407 8.76 5.88 14.57
C ALA A 407 8.80 7.30 13.97
N ALA A 408 7.64 7.93 13.85
CA ALA A 408 7.45 9.18 13.15
C ALA A 408 8.32 10.33 13.70
N ARG A 409 8.56 10.38 15.03
CA ARG A 409 9.35 11.43 15.62
C ARG A 409 10.78 11.51 15.06
N TYR A 410 11.39 10.40 14.69
CA TYR A 410 12.78 10.37 14.15
C TYR A 410 12.83 10.84 12.71
N TRP A 411 11.84 10.43 11.90
CA TRP A 411 11.69 10.97 10.55
C TRP A 411 11.45 12.49 10.56
N MET A 412 10.60 12.97 11.48
CA MET A 412 10.33 14.40 11.61
C MET A 412 11.61 15.19 11.91
N GLN A 413 12.43 14.73 12.85
CA GLN A 413 13.73 15.35 13.14
C GLN A 413 14.63 15.32 11.90
N TYR A 414 14.78 14.17 11.26
CA TYR A 414 15.60 14.00 10.06
C TYR A 414 15.11 14.88 8.89
N SER A 415 13.82 15.08 8.78
CA SER A 415 13.20 15.89 7.72
C SER A 415 13.09 17.39 8.04
N GLY A 416 13.74 17.87 9.09
CA GLY A 416 13.85 19.31 9.39
C GLY A 416 12.66 19.90 10.12
N ILE A 417 11.72 19.08 10.60
CA ILE A 417 10.61 19.56 11.43
C ILE A 417 11.14 20.10 12.76
N PRO A 418 10.63 21.23 13.27
CA PRO A 418 11.10 21.81 14.54
C PRO A 418 10.93 20.87 15.73
N ASP A 419 11.85 20.91 16.67
CA ASP A 419 11.85 20.11 17.89
C ASP A 419 10.53 20.21 18.67
N SER A 420 9.96 21.38 18.77
CA SER A 420 8.67 21.63 19.45
C SER A 420 7.47 20.85 18.88
N ILE A 421 7.62 20.22 17.71
CA ILE A 421 6.56 19.43 17.06
C ILE A 421 6.66 17.96 17.43
N TYR A 422 7.88 17.39 17.51
CA TYR A 422 8.08 15.95 17.72
C TYR A 422 8.59 15.60 19.13
N ASN A 423 8.93 16.58 19.95
CA ASN A 423 9.51 16.40 21.27
C ASN A 423 8.56 16.90 22.37
N TYR A 424 7.37 16.29 22.44
CA TYR A 424 6.27 16.72 23.31
C TYR A 424 6.59 16.57 24.82
N THR A 425 7.42 15.58 25.18
CA THR A 425 7.79 15.28 26.58
C THR A 425 9.19 15.73 26.95
N ASP A 426 9.84 16.62 26.18
CA ASP A 426 11.24 17.01 26.36
C ASP A 426 12.17 15.77 26.38
N SER A 427 11.98 14.85 25.41
CA SER A 427 12.73 13.62 25.23
C SER A 427 12.71 12.61 26.39
N LYS A 428 11.76 12.74 27.30
CA LYS A 428 11.61 11.85 28.46
C LYS A 428 10.87 10.56 28.11
N ASN A 429 10.06 10.58 27.06
CA ASN A 429 9.25 9.42 26.67
C ASN A 429 8.97 9.42 25.16
N ASP A 430 9.82 8.76 24.39
CA ASP A 430 9.69 8.68 22.94
C ASP A 430 8.39 8.01 22.46
N TYR A 431 7.81 7.14 23.29
CA TYR A 431 6.47 6.56 23.00
C TYR A 431 5.38 7.63 22.94
N VAL A 432 5.37 8.50 23.95
CA VAL A 432 4.40 9.62 24.03
C VAL A 432 4.69 10.65 22.95
N ASP A 433 5.97 10.97 22.75
CA ASP A 433 6.40 11.90 21.71
C ASP A 433 5.95 11.45 20.33
N ASP A 434 6.10 10.16 20.02
CA ASP A 434 5.72 9.61 18.70
C ASP A 434 4.21 9.72 18.44
N TYR A 435 3.35 9.26 19.35
CA TYR A 435 1.92 9.29 19.08
C TYR A 435 1.33 10.72 19.12
N ALA A 436 1.88 11.61 19.94
CA ALA A 436 1.42 13.00 19.99
C ALA A 436 1.91 13.79 18.76
N ALA A 437 3.17 13.57 18.36
CA ALA A 437 3.79 14.29 17.25
C ALA A 437 3.00 14.19 15.94
N ARG A 438 2.44 13.05 15.62
CA ARG A 438 1.75 12.82 14.34
C ARG A 438 0.60 13.80 14.12
N GLY A 439 -0.24 14.01 15.14
CA GLY A 439 -1.34 14.99 15.08
C GLY A 439 -0.86 16.45 15.11
N ILE A 440 0.18 16.75 15.87
CA ILE A 440 0.79 18.09 15.95
C ILE A 440 1.49 18.45 14.63
N TRP A 441 2.18 17.49 14.02
CA TRP A 441 2.82 17.64 12.70
C TRP A 441 1.82 18.03 11.60
N VAL A 442 0.61 17.45 11.60
CA VAL A 442 -0.49 17.87 10.69
C VAL A 442 -0.76 19.36 10.80
N ASN A 443 -0.77 19.91 12.04
CA ASN A 443 -1.00 21.32 12.28
C ASN A 443 0.16 22.19 11.78
N TYR A 444 1.39 21.74 11.95
CA TYR A 444 2.58 22.43 11.46
C TYR A 444 2.63 22.44 9.93
N LEU A 445 2.33 21.32 9.27
CA LEU A 445 2.22 21.30 7.82
C LEU A 445 1.17 22.30 7.31
N ALA A 446 0.00 22.34 7.96
CA ALA A 446 -1.11 23.21 7.58
C ALA A 446 -0.93 24.67 8.00
N GLY A 447 -0.04 24.96 8.93
CA GLY A 447 0.19 26.30 9.48
C GLY A 447 0.55 27.32 8.40
N GLY A 448 -0.06 28.51 8.44
CA GLY A 448 0.02 29.57 7.42
C GLY A 448 -0.94 29.40 6.26
N SER A 449 -1.45 28.19 6.00
CA SER A 449 -2.41 27.93 4.91
C SER A 449 -3.86 28.29 5.31
N ALA A 450 -4.75 28.25 4.33
CA ALA A 450 -6.18 28.44 4.57
C ALA A 450 -6.81 27.41 5.54
N ALA A 451 -6.17 26.25 5.75
CA ALA A 451 -6.62 25.25 6.71
C ALA A 451 -6.30 25.64 8.15
N ASN A 452 -5.16 26.31 8.39
CA ASN A 452 -4.71 26.72 9.71
C ASN A 452 -3.99 28.09 9.66
N PRO A 453 -4.69 29.20 9.35
CA PRO A 453 -4.09 30.50 9.00
C PRO A 453 -3.42 31.23 10.18
N ASN A 454 -3.76 30.86 11.43
CA ASN A 454 -3.34 31.59 12.62
C ASN A 454 -2.08 31.02 13.28
N GLN A 455 -1.52 29.96 12.75
CA GLN A 455 -0.30 29.34 13.27
C GLN A 455 0.79 29.32 12.19
N PRO A 456 2.07 29.52 12.55
CA PRO A 456 3.16 29.36 11.61
C PRO A 456 3.33 27.89 11.21
N GLY A 457 3.83 27.64 9.99
CA GLY A 457 4.08 26.31 9.51
C GLY A 457 4.50 26.28 8.05
N LEU A 458 4.28 25.16 7.36
CA LEU A 458 4.76 24.93 6.01
C LEU A 458 3.78 25.38 4.91
N ASN A 459 2.69 26.03 5.26
CA ASN A 459 1.68 26.58 4.33
C ASN A 459 0.99 25.54 3.42
N ILE A 460 0.97 24.26 3.79
CA ILE A 460 0.35 23.19 3.00
C ILE A 460 -1.13 23.09 3.35
N PRO A 461 -2.08 23.34 2.40
CA PRO A 461 -3.51 23.34 2.68
C PRO A 461 -4.04 21.90 2.81
N LEU A 462 -3.80 21.25 3.95
CA LEU A 462 -4.26 19.92 4.21
C LEU A 462 -5.80 19.85 4.29
N HIS A 463 -6.38 18.86 3.61
CA HIS A 463 -7.83 18.66 3.52
C HIS A 463 -8.36 17.72 4.59
N MET A 464 -7.54 16.77 5.02
CA MET A 464 -7.84 15.81 6.07
C MET A 464 -6.58 15.08 6.56
N SER A 465 -6.72 14.36 7.67
CA SER A 465 -5.74 13.34 8.09
C SER A 465 -6.41 12.02 8.42
N LEU A 466 -5.67 10.92 8.18
CA LEU A 466 -6.06 9.55 8.49
C LEU A 466 -4.93 8.83 9.22
N ALA A 467 -5.20 8.40 10.46
CA ALA A 467 -4.38 7.44 11.18
C ALA A 467 -4.98 6.04 10.98
N PHE A 468 -4.17 5.10 10.51
CA PHE A 468 -4.60 3.73 10.29
C PHE A 468 -3.94 2.80 11.28
N HIS A 469 -4.72 2.22 12.16
CA HIS A 469 -4.34 1.30 13.22
C HIS A 469 -5.10 -0.01 13.14
N THR A 470 -4.69 -0.98 13.94
CA THR A 470 -5.45 -2.19 14.25
C THR A 470 -5.70 -2.27 15.75
N ASP A 471 -6.88 -2.77 16.11
CA ASP A 471 -7.25 -2.97 17.52
C ASP A 471 -6.51 -4.18 18.13
N ALA A 472 -6.62 -4.33 19.42
CA ALA A 472 -6.13 -5.46 20.19
C ALA A 472 -7.32 -6.25 20.78
N GLY A 473 -7.07 -7.51 21.11
CA GLY A 473 -8.07 -8.37 21.76
C GLY A 473 -8.45 -9.56 20.91
N VAL A 474 -8.84 -10.61 21.61
CA VAL A 474 -9.15 -11.93 21.04
C VAL A 474 -10.64 -12.21 21.14
N ARG A 475 -11.22 -12.73 20.08
CA ARG A 475 -12.61 -13.20 20.00
C ARG A 475 -12.68 -14.43 19.09
N ASP A 476 -13.75 -15.19 19.21
CA ASP A 476 -14.05 -16.27 18.27
C ASP A 476 -14.59 -15.75 16.92
N GLU A 477 -15.04 -14.49 16.91
CA GLU A 477 -15.66 -13.82 15.76
C GLU A 477 -14.76 -12.72 15.22
N VAL A 478 -15.06 -12.22 14.01
CA VAL A 478 -14.40 -11.04 13.42
C VAL A 478 -14.63 -9.81 14.31
N VAL A 479 -13.54 -9.20 14.76
CA VAL A 479 -13.59 -7.93 15.52
C VAL A 479 -14.09 -6.78 14.64
N GLY A 480 -13.67 -6.75 13.37
CA GLY A 480 -14.22 -5.87 12.33
C GLY A 480 -13.72 -4.42 12.37
N THR A 481 -14.61 -3.47 12.09
CA THR A 481 -14.24 -2.07 11.82
C THR A 481 -14.72 -1.11 12.90
N LEU A 482 -13.79 -0.48 13.63
CA LEU A 482 -14.02 0.64 14.52
C LEU A 482 -13.43 1.90 13.89
N ILE A 483 -14.11 3.04 14.03
CA ILE A 483 -13.56 4.33 13.62
C ILE A 483 -13.74 5.38 14.71
N ILE A 484 -12.70 6.17 14.90
CA ILE A 484 -12.60 7.18 15.96
C ILE A 484 -12.50 8.55 15.31
N TYR A 485 -13.29 9.47 15.83
CA TYR A 485 -13.22 10.91 15.53
C TYR A 485 -13.27 11.71 16.83
N LYS A 486 -12.96 13.01 16.79
CA LYS A 486 -13.14 13.89 17.95
C LYS A 486 -13.82 15.19 17.58
N ASP A 487 -14.88 15.52 18.31
CA ASP A 487 -15.73 16.69 18.11
C ASP A 487 -15.19 17.99 18.71
N HIS A 488 -14.08 17.92 19.42
CA HIS A 488 -13.34 19.08 19.97
C HIS A 488 -11.83 18.79 19.98
N ASP A 489 -11.03 19.84 20.11
CA ASP A 489 -9.57 19.74 20.26
C ASP A 489 -9.14 19.79 21.73
N ASP A 490 -7.84 19.96 21.99
CA ASP A 490 -7.27 20.04 23.33
C ASP A 490 -7.82 21.23 24.14
N GLU A 491 -8.16 22.32 23.46
CA GLU A 491 -8.72 23.54 24.05
C GLU A 491 -10.24 23.48 24.18
N GLN A 492 -10.86 22.32 23.97
CA GLN A 492 -12.31 22.10 23.95
C GLN A 492 -13.04 22.87 22.83
N CYS A 493 -12.31 23.31 21.80
CA CYS A 493 -12.88 24.01 20.67
C CYS A 493 -13.60 23.05 19.72
N LYS A 494 -14.90 23.26 19.50
CA LYS A 494 -15.75 22.45 18.58
C LYS A 494 -15.68 22.91 17.12
N LYS A 495 -14.79 23.82 16.79
CA LYS A 495 -14.59 24.34 15.43
C LYS A 495 -13.13 24.23 15.01
N TYR A 496 -12.92 23.99 13.73
CA TYR A 496 -11.61 24.13 13.09
C TYR A 496 -11.23 25.62 12.94
N PRO A 497 -9.95 25.96 12.71
CA PRO A 497 -9.51 27.33 12.45
C PRO A 497 -10.24 28.01 11.28
N THR A 498 -10.75 27.24 10.34
CA THR A 498 -11.64 27.70 9.25
C THR A 498 -13.03 28.16 9.72
N GLY A 499 -13.35 28.05 11.00
CA GLY A 499 -14.67 28.33 11.59
C GLY A 499 -15.71 27.20 11.40
N LYS A 500 -15.35 26.11 10.70
CA LYS A 500 -16.24 24.96 10.44
C LYS A 500 -16.32 24.03 11.65
N SER A 501 -17.48 23.39 11.83
CA SER A 501 -17.70 22.45 12.94
C SER A 501 -16.85 21.19 12.78
N ARG A 502 -16.25 20.72 13.87
CA ARG A 502 -15.50 19.45 13.91
C ARG A 502 -16.40 18.22 13.71
N ILE A 503 -17.71 18.34 13.74
CA ILE A 503 -18.66 17.27 13.41
C ILE A 503 -18.49 16.78 11.95
N VAL A 504 -17.82 17.53 11.08
CA VAL A 504 -17.43 17.10 9.73
C VAL A 504 -16.50 15.87 9.77
N ALA A 505 -15.70 15.69 10.84
CA ALA A 505 -14.91 14.47 11.03
C ALA A 505 -15.79 13.22 11.21
N ARG A 506 -17.00 13.37 11.81
CA ARG A 506 -17.97 12.30 11.89
C ARG A 506 -18.53 11.91 10.52
N ASP A 507 -18.68 12.86 9.59
CA ASP A 507 -19.09 12.56 8.21
C ASP A 507 -18.04 11.68 7.52
N LEU A 508 -16.75 12.03 7.65
CA LEU A 508 -15.64 11.21 7.13
C LEU A 508 -15.61 9.82 7.78
N ALA A 509 -15.77 9.74 9.10
CA ALA A 509 -15.83 8.50 9.86
C ALA A 509 -16.95 7.57 9.36
N ASP A 510 -18.15 8.10 9.14
CA ASP A 510 -19.28 7.30 8.67
C ASP A 510 -19.11 6.81 7.24
N TYR A 511 -18.61 7.66 6.34
CA TYR A 511 -18.28 7.22 4.97
C TYR A 511 -17.28 6.07 4.99
N MET A 512 -16.19 6.20 5.77
CA MET A 512 -15.11 5.21 5.80
C MET A 512 -15.57 3.88 6.41
N GLN A 513 -16.18 3.90 7.58
CA GLN A 513 -16.67 2.69 8.23
C GLN A 513 -17.71 1.97 7.37
N THR A 514 -18.64 2.71 6.81
CA THR A 514 -19.73 2.13 6.02
C THR A 514 -19.20 1.47 4.76
N GLN A 515 -18.31 2.15 4.02
CA GLN A 515 -17.77 1.60 2.78
C GLN A 515 -16.94 0.34 3.02
N ILE A 516 -16.09 0.33 4.07
CA ILE A 516 -15.32 -0.87 4.44
C ILE A 516 -16.26 -2.02 4.78
N VAL A 517 -17.26 -1.78 5.62
CA VAL A 517 -18.20 -2.83 6.05
C VAL A 517 -19.02 -3.36 4.89
N GLU A 518 -19.51 -2.48 4.01
CA GLU A 518 -20.33 -2.87 2.84
C GLU A 518 -19.51 -3.69 1.84
N ASP A 519 -18.29 -3.26 1.50
CA ASP A 519 -17.42 -3.98 0.55
C ASP A 519 -16.98 -5.33 1.11
N MET A 520 -16.58 -5.39 2.40
CA MET A 520 -16.20 -6.65 3.04
C MET A 520 -17.34 -7.65 3.12
N ARG A 521 -18.56 -7.19 3.41
CA ARG A 521 -19.76 -8.05 3.43
C ARG A 521 -20.16 -8.53 2.05
N ALA A 522 -19.94 -7.72 1.03
CA ALA A 522 -20.29 -8.10 -0.34
C ALA A 522 -19.36 -9.17 -0.91
N VAL A 523 -18.08 -9.16 -0.54
CA VAL A 523 -17.04 -9.98 -1.19
C VAL A 523 -16.59 -11.16 -0.34
N TYR A 524 -16.29 -10.95 0.96
CA TYR A 524 -15.57 -11.94 1.77
C TYR A 524 -16.33 -12.48 2.97
N ALA A 525 -16.99 -11.61 3.74
CA ALA A 525 -17.53 -11.94 5.06
C ALA A 525 -18.88 -11.25 5.30
N PRO A 526 -20.02 -11.91 4.95
CA PRO A 526 -21.37 -11.33 5.12
C PRO A 526 -21.67 -10.82 6.54
N GLU A 527 -21.06 -11.43 7.57
CA GLU A 527 -21.16 -11.06 8.98
C GLU A 527 -20.09 -10.08 9.44
N TRP A 528 -19.34 -9.44 8.57
CA TRP A 528 -18.31 -8.48 8.97
C TRP A 528 -18.85 -7.47 9.99
N THR A 529 -18.18 -7.38 11.14
CA THR A 529 -18.67 -6.61 12.28
C THR A 529 -18.51 -5.10 12.05
N ARG A 530 -19.63 -4.38 12.08
CA ARG A 530 -19.65 -2.92 12.21
C ARG A 530 -19.59 -2.56 13.69
N ARG A 531 -18.54 -1.84 14.11
CA ARG A 531 -18.41 -1.32 15.48
C ARG A 531 -18.90 0.13 15.56
N GLN A 532 -18.46 0.86 16.55
CA GLN A 532 -18.93 2.20 16.87
C GLN A 532 -18.36 3.27 15.91
N LEU A 533 -19.13 4.34 15.65
CA LEU A 533 -18.60 5.65 15.32
C LEU A 533 -18.19 6.31 16.64
N ASN A 534 -16.92 6.26 17.00
CA ASN A 534 -16.48 6.52 18.36
C ASN A 534 -15.95 7.96 18.52
N ASN A 535 -16.70 8.81 19.25
CA ASN A 535 -16.25 10.13 19.67
C ASN A 535 -15.32 9.99 20.90
N SER A 536 -14.03 9.71 20.67
CA SER A 536 -13.05 9.46 21.74
C SER A 536 -11.79 10.29 21.61
N SER A 537 -11.15 10.55 22.76
CA SER A 537 -10.03 11.48 22.88
C SER A 537 -8.67 10.82 22.56
N TYR A 538 -8.53 10.27 21.35
CA TYR A 538 -7.25 9.83 20.82
C TYR A 538 -6.46 11.02 20.29
N ALA A 539 -5.16 11.07 20.53
CA ALA A 539 -4.29 12.19 20.13
C ALA A 539 -4.41 12.49 18.62
N GLU A 540 -4.37 11.47 17.80
CA GLU A 540 -4.41 11.55 16.34
C GLU A 540 -5.77 11.97 15.75
N ALA A 541 -6.84 11.87 16.53
CA ALA A 541 -8.17 12.41 16.18
C ALA A 541 -8.42 13.80 16.78
N ARG A 542 -7.80 14.13 17.91
CA ARG A 542 -8.02 15.34 18.70
C ARG A 542 -7.09 16.49 18.30
N HIS A 543 -5.78 16.24 18.20
CA HIS A 543 -4.79 17.28 17.89
C HIS A 543 -4.97 17.95 16.52
N PRO A 544 -5.29 17.21 15.42
CA PRO A 544 -5.35 17.84 14.11
C PRO A 544 -6.38 18.95 14.01
N LYS A 545 -5.99 20.08 13.40
CA LYS A 545 -6.85 21.24 13.12
C LYS A 545 -7.56 21.14 11.76
N VAL A 546 -7.54 19.95 11.14
CA VAL A 546 -8.27 19.57 9.92
C VAL A 546 -9.15 18.34 10.23
N PRO A 547 -10.13 18.00 9.37
CA PRO A 547 -10.92 16.77 9.55
C PRO A 547 -10.01 15.55 9.72
N ALA A 548 -10.13 14.88 10.85
CA ALA A 548 -9.24 13.79 11.24
C ALA A 548 -10.05 12.58 11.73
N VAL A 549 -9.62 11.39 11.31
CA VAL A 549 -10.14 10.12 11.79
C VAL A 549 -9.01 9.15 12.08
N LEU A 550 -9.26 8.25 13.03
CA LEU A 550 -8.42 7.10 13.32
C LEU A 550 -9.23 5.85 13.07
N LEU A 551 -8.74 5.01 12.16
CA LEU A 551 -9.33 3.72 11.83
C LEU A 551 -8.66 2.63 12.68
N GLU A 552 -9.44 1.89 13.42
CA GLU A 552 -9.07 0.63 14.08
C GLU A 552 -9.68 -0.51 13.28
N LEU A 553 -8.89 -1.09 12.42
CA LEU A 553 -9.32 -2.15 11.50
C LEU A 553 -8.89 -3.50 12.02
N LEU A 554 -9.83 -4.40 12.29
CA LEU A 554 -9.51 -5.74 12.80
C LEU A 554 -8.82 -5.71 14.17
N SER A 555 -8.47 -6.88 14.67
CA SER A 555 -7.50 -7.04 15.76
C SER A 555 -6.31 -7.85 15.26
N HIS A 556 -5.11 -7.28 15.37
CA HIS A 556 -3.88 -7.99 15.04
C HIS A 556 -3.60 -9.19 15.97
N GLN A 557 -4.31 -9.31 17.08
CA GLN A 557 -4.23 -10.43 18.00
C GLN A 557 -5.24 -11.54 17.69
N ASN A 558 -6.26 -11.25 16.87
CA ASN A 558 -7.36 -12.18 16.61
C ASN A 558 -7.09 -13.02 15.36
N MET A 559 -6.97 -14.33 15.52
CA MET A 559 -6.69 -15.26 14.43
C MET A 559 -7.70 -15.14 13.28
N THR A 560 -9.01 -15.07 13.60
CA THR A 560 -10.08 -14.95 12.58
C THR A 560 -9.93 -13.68 11.75
N ASP A 561 -9.58 -12.55 12.39
CA ASP A 561 -9.31 -11.29 11.70
C ASP A 561 -8.07 -11.39 10.82
N MET A 562 -7.00 -12.02 11.31
CA MET A 562 -5.73 -12.08 10.59
C MET A 562 -5.76 -13.04 9.41
N GLN A 563 -6.68 -14.01 9.38
CA GLN A 563 -6.96 -14.80 8.18
C GLN A 563 -7.37 -13.92 7.00
N TYR A 564 -8.20 -12.90 7.24
CA TYR A 564 -8.53 -11.88 6.23
C TYR A 564 -7.38 -10.88 6.06
N GLY A 565 -6.87 -10.36 7.16
CA GLY A 565 -5.94 -9.25 7.15
C GLY A 565 -4.58 -9.54 6.51
N LEU A 566 -4.11 -10.79 6.51
CA LEU A 566 -2.86 -11.17 5.84
C LEU A 566 -3.02 -11.46 4.33
N ASP A 567 -4.25 -11.47 3.79
CA ASP A 567 -4.47 -11.69 2.36
C ASP A 567 -4.38 -10.36 1.57
N PRO A 568 -3.47 -10.24 0.58
CA PRO A 568 -3.32 -9.04 -0.23
C PRO A 568 -4.58 -8.63 -0.99
N ARG A 569 -5.48 -9.57 -1.34
CA ARG A 569 -6.75 -9.29 -2.02
C ARG A 569 -7.70 -8.54 -1.09
N VAL A 570 -7.78 -8.97 0.17
CA VAL A 570 -8.56 -8.29 1.22
C VAL A 570 -7.98 -6.90 1.50
N ARG A 571 -6.64 -6.79 1.59
CA ARG A 571 -5.95 -5.50 1.77
C ARG A 571 -6.26 -4.53 0.63
N PHE A 572 -6.25 -5.01 -0.61
CA PHE A 572 -6.65 -4.21 -1.78
C PHE A 572 -8.09 -3.71 -1.66
N THR A 573 -9.04 -4.61 -1.35
CA THR A 573 -10.47 -4.27 -1.21
C THR A 573 -10.70 -3.24 -0.12
N ILE A 574 -10.11 -3.41 1.06
CA ILE A 574 -10.22 -2.46 2.17
C ILE A 574 -9.57 -1.11 1.82
N SER A 575 -8.38 -1.12 1.21
CA SER A 575 -7.72 0.11 0.76
C SER A 575 -8.54 0.85 -0.28
N ARG A 576 -9.18 0.11 -1.21
CA ARG A 576 -10.10 0.69 -2.18
C ARG A 576 -11.37 1.26 -1.53
N ALA A 577 -11.91 0.60 -0.51
CA ALA A 577 -13.02 1.13 0.29
C ALA A 577 -12.63 2.42 1.02
N MET A 578 -11.44 2.49 1.61
CA MET A 578 -10.91 3.73 2.21
C MET A 578 -10.74 4.84 1.17
N TYR A 579 -10.16 4.54 0.00
CA TYR A 579 -10.03 5.48 -1.11
C TYR A 579 -11.40 6.01 -1.56
N LYS A 580 -12.37 5.13 -1.82
CA LYS A 580 -13.74 5.51 -2.20
C LYS A 580 -14.38 6.42 -1.15
N SER A 581 -14.16 6.14 0.12
CA SER A 581 -14.68 6.95 1.23
C SER A 581 -14.10 8.36 1.27
N ILE A 582 -12.78 8.46 1.12
CA ILE A 582 -12.08 9.75 1.05
C ILE A 582 -12.56 10.54 -0.16
N LEU A 583 -12.65 9.91 -1.31
CA LEU A 583 -13.15 10.53 -2.53
C LEU A 583 -14.58 11.05 -2.34
N ARG A 584 -15.47 10.21 -1.78
CA ARG A 584 -16.88 10.58 -1.51
C ARG A 584 -17.00 11.72 -0.50
N PHE A 585 -16.20 11.68 0.56
CA PHE A 585 -16.13 12.78 1.52
C PHE A 585 -15.70 14.09 0.84
N MET A 586 -14.64 14.06 0.04
CA MET A 586 -14.17 15.26 -0.68
C MET A 586 -15.24 15.80 -1.63
N HIS A 587 -15.90 14.93 -2.40
CA HIS A 587 -16.99 15.35 -3.29
C HIS A 587 -18.15 15.98 -2.54
N GLU A 588 -18.59 15.40 -1.43
CA GLU A 588 -19.63 15.98 -0.60
C GLU A 588 -19.25 17.36 -0.04
N GLN A 589 -17.99 17.51 0.42
CA GLN A 589 -17.54 18.80 0.94
C GLN A 589 -17.47 19.88 -0.13
N TYR A 590 -17.06 19.54 -1.35
CA TYR A 590 -16.89 20.51 -2.44
C TYR A 590 -18.10 20.60 -3.38
N GLY A 591 -19.03 19.64 -3.30
CA GLY A 591 -20.21 19.59 -4.17
C GLY A 591 -19.86 19.26 -5.61
N THR A 592 -18.86 18.39 -5.82
CA THR A 592 -18.38 17.94 -7.13
C THR A 592 -18.98 16.58 -7.49
N GLU A 593 -18.74 16.09 -8.70
CA GLU A 593 -19.12 14.74 -9.10
C GLU A 593 -18.19 13.70 -8.48
N TYR A 594 -18.69 12.51 -8.23
CA TYR A 594 -17.98 11.37 -7.67
C TYR A 594 -17.67 10.36 -8.77
N VAL A 595 -16.40 10.18 -9.11
CA VAL A 595 -15.94 9.20 -10.10
C VAL A 595 -14.74 8.44 -9.53
N VAL A 596 -14.88 7.13 -9.42
CA VAL A 596 -13.83 6.24 -8.93
C VAL A 596 -12.91 5.82 -10.07
N GLN A 597 -11.60 5.74 -9.84
CA GLN A 597 -10.64 5.19 -10.80
C GLN A 597 -10.99 3.73 -11.15
N PRO A 598 -10.72 3.27 -12.40
CA PRO A 598 -11.01 1.89 -12.81
C PRO A 598 -10.19 0.84 -12.06
N LEU A 599 -10.57 -0.42 -12.21
CA LEU A 599 -9.74 -1.57 -11.87
C LEU A 599 -8.67 -1.82 -12.96
N PRO A 600 -7.56 -2.53 -12.65
CA PRO A 600 -6.57 -2.93 -13.65
C PRO A 600 -7.20 -3.71 -14.79
N VAL A 601 -6.65 -3.57 -15.99
CA VAL A 601 -7.05 -4.39 -17.15
C VAL A 601 -6.70 -5.86 -16.94
N ASN A 602 -7.37 -6.73 -17.68
CA ASN A 602 -7.11 -8.18 -17.69
C ASN A 602 -7.02 -8.71 -19.12
N SER A 603 -6.80 -10.03 -19.27
CA SER A 603 -6.81 -10.74 -20.56
C SER A 603 -5.91 -10.07 -21.60
N MET A 604 -4.66 -9.81 -21.22
CA MET A 604 -3.69 -9.18 -22.11
C MET A 604 -3.06 -10.21 -23.07
N ALA A 605 -2.93 -9.85 -24.34
CA ALA A 605 -2.25 -10.65 -25.34
C ALA A 605 -1.43 -9.80 -26.29
N MET A 606 -0.28 -10.32 -26.72
CA MET A 606 0.52 -9.80 -27.81
C MET A 606 0.51 -10.76 -29.00
N THR A 607 0.45 -10.21 -30.21
CA THR A 607 0.57 -10.96 -31.46
C THR A 607 1.53 -10.26 -32.42
N MET A 608 2.35 -11.03 -33.14
CA MET A 608 3.15 -10.51 -34.25
C MET A 608 2.34 -10.59 -35.54
N GLU A 609 2.25 -9.48 -36.25
CA GLU A 609 1.53 -9.36 -37.52
C GLU A 609 2.50 -8.92 -38.62
N ALA A 610 2.49 -9.63 -39.75
CA ALA A 610 3.24 -9.21 -40.93
C ALA A 610 2.66 -7.92 -41.50
N GLN A 611 3.46 -6.88 -41.73
CA GLN A 611 2.98 -5.66 -42.36
C GLN A 611 2.81 -5.85 -43.87
N SER A 612 1.60 -5.67 -44.38
CA SER A 612 1.27 -5.86 -45.80
C SER A 612 1.90 -4.86 -46.73
N GLN A 613 2.38 -3.72 -46.25
CA GLN A 613 2.92 -2.61 -47.07
C GLN A 613 4.45 -2.54 -47.10
N THR A 614 5.17 -3.22 -46.20
CA THR A 614 6.63 -3.19 -46.13
C THR A 614 7.15 -4.61 -46.02
N ARG A 615 7.81 -5.09 -47.06
CA ARG A 615 8.33 -6.46 -47.12
C ARG A 615 9.34 -6.72 -46.00
N GLY A 616 8.98 -7.60 -45.05
CA GLY A 616 9.82 -7.99 -43.91
C GLY A 616 9.69 -7.12 -42.66
N ALA A 617 8.78 -6.14 -42.61
CA ALA A 617 8.43 -5.43 -41.37
C ALA A 617 7.33 -6.19 -40.60
N GLN A 618 7.58 -6.38 -39.33
CA GLN A 618 6.61 -6.96 -38.36
C GLN A 618 6.05 -5.84 -37.47
N SER A 619 4.77 -5.92 -37.12
CA SER A 619 4.18 -5.11 -36.04
C SER A 619 3.79 -6.02 -34.89
N VAL A 620 3.83 -5.46 -33.69
CA VAL A 620 3.31 -6.10 -32.47
C VAL A 620 2.01 -5.40 -32.09
N LYS A 621 0.94 -6.17 -32.05
CA LYS A 621 -0.37 -5.72 -31.58
C LYS A 621 -0.59 -6.27 -30.18
N ILE A 622 -1.06 -5.38 -29.30
CA ILE A 622 -1.41 -5.69 -27.92
C ILE A 622 -2.90 -5.45 -27.76
N THR A 623 -3.58 -6.38 -27.11
CA THR A 623 -5.01 -6.28 -26.77
C THR A 623 -5.20 -6.58 -25.29
N TRP A 624 -6.28 -6.05 -24.70
CA TRP A 624 -6.67 -6.28 -23.30
C TRP A 624 -8.17 -6.12 -23.13
N GLN A 625 -8.67 -6.48 -21.96
CA GLN A 625 -10.07 -6.25 -21.58
C GLN A 625 -10.14 -5.34 -20.35
N ALA A 626 -11.19 -4.51 -20.28
CA ALA A 626 -11.54 -3.77 -19.09
C ALA A 626 -12.05 -4.72 -18.01
N THR A 627 -11.69 -4.47 -16.76
CA THR A 627 -12.25 -5.17 -15.60
C THR A 627 -13.43 -4.39 -15.09
N GLU A 628 -14.59 -5.05 -15.00
CA GLU A 628 -15.78 -4.48 -14.38
C GLU A 628 -15.63 -4.42 -12.86
N ASP A 629 -15.99 -3.30 -12.25
CA ASP A 629 -16.10 -3.17 -10.80
C ASP A 629 -17.56 -3.31 -10.37
N ALA A 630 -17.93 -4.51 -9.91
CA ALA A 630 -19.29 -4.81 -9.46
C ALA A 630 -19.72 -3.98 -8.23
N LEU A 631 -18.75 -3.42 -7.48
CA LEU A 631 -19.02 -2.60 -6.30
C LEU A 631 -19.08 -1.10 -6.62
N GLU A 632 -18.67 -0.68 -7.83
CA GLU A 632 -18.55 0.75 -8.14
C GLU A 632 -18.79 1.05 -9.63
N PRO A 633 -20.03 1.33 -10.04
CA PRO A 633 -20.39 1.56 -11.44
C PRO A 633 -19.68 2.77 -12.08
N THR A 634 -19.20 3.74 -11.28
CA THR A 634 -18.49 4.92 -11.81
C THR A 634 -17.07 4.59 -12.27
N ALA A 635 -16.55 3.42 -11.91
CA ALA A 635 -15.18 2.98 -12.20
C ALA A 635 -14.98 2.47 -13.65
N THR A 636 -15.85 2.82 -14.58
CA THR A 636 -15.75 2.40 -15.98
C THR A 636 -14.62 3.15 -16.70
N PRO A 637 -13.69 2.45 -17.39
CA PRO A 637 -12.63 3.07 -18.17
C PRO A 637 -13.17 3.87 -19.36
N THR A 638 -12.56 5.02 -19.64
CA THR A 638 -12.81 5.84 -20.84
C THR A 638 -11.59 5.99 -21.74
N TYR A 639 -10.43 5.59 -21.22
CA TYR A 639 -9.15 5.54 -21.93
C TYR A 639 -8.19 4.57 -21.22
N TYR A 640 -7.04 4.34 -21.83
CA TYR A 640 -5.96 3.51 -21.26
C TYR A 640 -4.62 4.23 -21.43
N ILE A 641 -3.66 3.94 -20.56
CA ILE A 641 -2.28 4.38 -20.66
C ILE A 641 -1.42 3.14 -20.88
N VAL A 642 -0.68 3.14 -21.99
CA VAL A 642 0.27 2.08 -22.35
C VAL A 642 1.66 2.56 -21.99
N TYR A 643 2.29 1.91 -21.02
CA TYR A 643 3.67 2.16 -20.59
C TYR A 643 4.61 1.20 -21.29
N THR A 644 5.76 1.70 -21.71
CA THR A 644 6.79 0.94 -22.40
C THR A 644 8.12 1.04 -21.66
N ARG A 645 8.80 -0.10 -21.55
CA ARG A 645 10.20 -0.20 -21.15
C ARG A 645 10.98 -0.91 -22.23
N THR A 646 12.13 -0.37 -22.65
CA THR A 646 12.99 -0.98 -23.65
C THR A 646 14.26 -1.51 -23.00
N ASN A 647 14.62 -2.74 -23.33
CA ASN A 647 15.80 -3.42 -22.80
C ASN A 647 15.88 -3.37 -21.26
N ASP A 648 16.93 -2.79 -20.70
CA ASP A 648 17.15 -2.63 -19.25
C ASP A 648 16.91 -1.21 -18.75
N GLY A 649 16.22 -0.36 -19.57
CA GLY A 649 15.81 0.99 -19.19
C GLY A 649 14.73 1.00 -18.09
N ASP A 650 14.22 2.18 -17.75
CA ASP A 650 13.05 2.34 -16.90
C ASP A 650 11.78 2.55 -17.75
N TRP A 651 10.62 2.53 -17.10
CA TRP A 651 9.33 2.78 -17.71
C TRP A 651 9.21 4.24 -18.18
N ASP A 652 8.64 4.41 -19.38
CA ASP A 652 8.27 5.73 -19.89
C ASP A 652 7.06 6.32 -19.14
N ASN A 653 6.65 7.54 -19.52
CA ASN A 653 5.49 8.20 -18.91
C ASN A 653 4.13 7.73 -19.49
N GLY A 654 4.16 6.83 -20.45
CA GLY A 654 3.01 6.19 -21.08
C GLY A 654 2.38 6.99 -22.22
N VAL A 655 1.68 6.25 -23.09
CA VAL A 655 0.91 6.76 -24.22
C VAL A 655 -0.57 6.55 -23.97
N ARG A 656 -1.39 7.61 -24.10
CA ARG A 656 -2.83 7.52 -23.94
C ARG A 656 -3.51 7.01 -25.20
N VAL A 657 -4.34 5.98 -25.07
CA VAL A 657 -5.20 5.41 -26.12
C VAL A 657 -6.64 5.30 -25.65
N THR A 658 -7.60 5.27 -26.59
CA THR A 658 -9.04 5.23 -26.27
C THR A 658 -9.69 3.90 -26.58
N THR A 659 -8.96 2.99 -27.21
CA THR A 659 -9.41 1.62 -27.52
C THR A 659 -8.60 0.60 -26.74
N PRO A 660 -9.14 -0.59 -26.42
CA PRO A 660 -8.44 -1.61 -25.66
C PRO A 660 -7.43 -2.39 -26.52
N GLN A 661 -6.65 -1.65 -27.31
CA GLN A 661 -5.58 -2.19 -28.14
C GLN A 661 -4.52 -1.12 -28.44
N TYR A 662 -3.31 -1.57 -28.70
CA TYR A 662 -2.19 -0.73 -29.13
C TYR A 662 -1.31 -1.52 -30.12
N THR A 663 -0.81 -0.87 -31.16
CA THR A 663 0.08 -1.49 -32.15
C THR A 663 1.30 -0.61 -32.37
N PHE A 664 2.47 -1.24 -32.41
CA PHE A 664 3.74 -0.58 -32.68
C PHE A 664 4.62 -1.42 -33.58
N THR A 665 5.62 -0.82 -34.22
CA THR A 665 6.64 -1.50 -35.01
C THR A 665 7.92 -1.61 -34.20
N PRO A 666 8.30 -2.83 -33.72
CA PRO A 666 9.50 -2.99 -32.92
C PRO A 666 10.77 -2.83 -33.77
N GLU A 667 11.79 -2.22 -33.20
CA GLU A 667 13.15 -2.28 -33.76
C GLU A 667 13.73 -3.67 -33.50
N LYS A 668 14.30 -4.28 -34.54
CA LYS A 668 14.96 -5.59 -34.43
C LYS A 668 16.13 -5.50 -33.45
N GLY A 669 16.23 -6.46 -32.55
CA GLY A 669 17.24 -6.50 -31.51
C GLY A 669 16.90 -5.69 -30.24
N THR A 670 15.76 -5.03 -30.21
CA THR A 670 15.27 -4.31 -29.01
C THR A 670 14.12 -5.08 -28.36
N ARG A 671 14.21 -5.32 -27.06
CA ARG A 671 13.14 -5.89 -26.23
C ARG A 671 12.19 -4.77 -25.79
N TYR A 672 10.90 -5.05 -25.87
CA TYR A 672 9.83 -4.15 -25.45
C TYR A 672 8.99 -4.83 -24.37
N ASP A 673 9.01 -4.26 -23.17
CA ASP A 673 8.14 -4.65 -22.07
C ASP A 673 6.99 -3.65 -21.98
N ILE A 674 5.76 -4.14 -21.82
CA ILE A 674 4.54 -3.30 -21.85
C ILE A 674 3.68 -3.58 -20.63
N ARG A 675 3.15 -2.50 -20.04
CA ARG A 675 2.09 -2.49 -19.02
C ARG A 675 0.98 -1.55 -19.43
N VAL A 676 -0.24 -1.83 -18.98
CA VAL A 676 -1.41 -1.01 -19.28
C VAL A 676 -2.13 -0.62 -18.00
N ALA A 677 -2.51 0.65 -17.89
CA ALA A 677 -3.44 1.11 -16.85
C ALA A 677 -4.75 1.61 -17.50
N ALA A 678 -5.88 1.27 -16.91
CA ALA A 678 -7.17 1.81 -17.29
C ALA A 678 -7.41 3.18 -16.64
N GLY A 679 -8.07 4.11 -17.34
CA GLY A 679 -8.28 5.46 -16.83
C GLY A 679 -9.67 6.02 -17.12
N ASN A 680 -10.09 6.95 -16.26
CA ASN A 680 -11.29 7.80 -16.44
C ASN A 680 -11.06 9.18 -15.79
N ALA A 681 -12.10 9.98 -15.65
CA ALA A 681 -12.00 11.31 -15.04
C ALA A 681 -11.66 11.29 -13.54
N GLY A 682 -11.82 10.15 -12.87
CA GLY A 682 -11.47 9.93 -11.46
C GLY A 682 -10.00 9.55 -11.22
N GLY A 683 -9.28 9.15 -12.27
CA GLY A 683 -7.87 8.75 -12.18
C GLY A 683 -7.54 7.51 -13.01
N ILE A 684 -6.42 6.86 -12.69
CA ILE A 684 -5.97 5.62 -13.35
C ILE A 684 -5.91 4.46 -12.37
N SER A 685 -6.06 3.25 -12.88
CA SER A 685 -5.89 1.99 -12.14
C SER A 685 -4.42 1.73 -11.80
N PHE A 686 -4.16 0.69 -11.02
CA PHE A 686 -2.87 0.03 -11.02
C PHE A 686 -2.53 -0.48 -12.43
N GLN A 687 -1.24 -0.64 -12.70
CA GLN A 687 -0.75 -1.22 -13.95
C GLN A 687 -1.05 -2.72 -13.99
N SER A 688 -1.20 -3.25 -15.20
CA SER A 688 -1.36 -4.69 -15.46
C SER A 688 -0.07 -5.47 -15.17
N GLU A 689 -0.13 -6.79 -15.36
CA GLU A 689 1.05 -7.62 -15.58
C GLU A 689 1.91 -7.09 -16.72
N THR A 690 3.19 -7.43 -16.72
CA THR A 690 4.13 -7.10 -17.80
C THR A 690 4.02 -8.15 -18.91
N LEU A 691 3.72 -7.72 -20.13
CA LEU A 691 3.97 -8.51 -21.33
C LEU A 691 5.23 -8.03 -22.01
N SER A 692 5.91 -8.92 -22.72
CA SER A 692 7.18 -8.65 -23.37
C SER A 692 7.19 -9.17 -24.82
N ALA A 693 7.87 -8.46 -25.72
CA ALA A 693 8.04 -8.85 -27.11
C ALA A 693 9.45 -8.51 -27.61
N TYR A 694 9.93 -9.32 -28.53
CA TYR A 694 11.23 -9.14 -29.17
C TYR A 694 11.23 -9.70 -30.57
N VAL A 695 11.84 -8.98 -31.52
CA VAL A 695 12.09 -9.42 -32.88
C VAL A 695 13.59 -9.55 -33.08
N ALA A 696 14.06 -10.78 -33.27
CA ALA A 696 15.48 -11.05 -33.44
C ALA A 696 15.99 -10.50 -34.81
N PRO A 697 17.20 -9.93 -34.85
CA PRO A 697 17.83 -9.54 -36.12
C PRO A 697 17.99 -10.71 -37.09
N GLU A 698 18.47 -11.85 -36.57
CA GLU A 698 18.56 -13.14 -37.21
C GLU A 698 17.75 -14.15 -36.41
N GLU A 699 16.52 -14.42 -36.85
CA GLU A 699 15.56 -15.23 -36.13
C GLU A 699 15.89 -16.73 -36.21
N LYS A 700 16.08 -17.37 -35.04
CA LYS A 700 16.25 -18.81 -34.91
C LYS A 700 14.94 -19.59 -34.81
N GLY A 701 13.87 -18.90 -34.47
CA GLY A 701 12.51 -19.44 -34.28
C GLY A 701 11.66 -18.49 -33.49
N GLN A 702 10.37 -18.84 -33.38
CA GLN A 702 9.33 -18.03 -32.68
C GLN A 702 8.83 -18.74 -31.42
N VAL A 703 8.84 -18.04 -30.31
CA VAL A 703 8.40 -18.53 -29.01
C VAL A 703 7.16 -17.77 -28.52
N LEU A 704 6.17 -18.50 -27.99
CA LEU A 704 5.08 -17.91 -27.23
C LEU A 704 5.33 -18.10 -25.73
N ILE A 705 5.46 -17.02 -24.98
CA ILE A 705 5.48 -17.04 -23.52
C ILE A 705 4.05 -16.87 -23.02
N ILE A 706 3.56 -17.82 -22.22
CA ILE A 706 2.23 -17.77 -21.60
C ILE A 706 2.40 -17.49 -20.11
N ASN A 707 1.96 -16.31 -19.66
CA ASN A 707 1.96 -15.97 -18.25
C ASN A 707 0.71 -16.51 -17.56
N GLY A 708 0.88 -17.52 -16.71
CA GLY A 708 -0.16 -18.10 -15.86
C GLY A 708 0.00 -17.77 -14.38
N PHE A 709 1.03 -17.00 -14.01
CA PHE A 709 1.27 -16.66 -12.61
C PHE A 709 0.67 -15.30 -12.25
N THR A 710 -0.58 -15.35 -11.75
CA THR A 710 -1.34 -14.17 -11.31
C THR A 710 -1.59 -14.15 -9.79
N ARG A 711 -1.29 -15.25 -9.08
CA ARG A 711 -1.59 -15.41 -7.67
C ARG A 711 -0.94 -14.33 -6.81
N VAL A 712 -1.78 -13.71 -5.96
CA VAL A 712 -1.43 -13.00 -4.74
C VAL A 712 -2.33 -13.54 -3.64
N SER A 713 -1.76 -13.93 -2.49
CA SER A 713 -2.55 -14.57 -1.44
C SER A 713 -1.91 -14.41 -0.07
N GLY A 714 -2.70 -14.52 0.98
CA GLY A 714 -2.23 -14.73 2.33
C GLY A 714 -1.53 -16.08 2.52
N PRO A 715 -0.97 -16.32 3.70
CA PRO A 715 -0.43 -17.62 4.06
C PRO A 715 -1.55 -18.66 4.20
N GLU A 716 -1.19 -19.94 4.13
CA GLU A 716 -2.15 -21.02 4.39
C GLU A 716 -2.39 -21.20 5.88
N TRP A 717 -3.66 -21.14 6.28
CA TRP A 717 -4.08 -21.31 7.67
C TRP A 717 -4.52 -22.74 7.94
N TRP A 718 -4.42 -23.14 9.20
CA TRP A 718 -4.99 -24.40 9.70
C TRP A 718 -5.55 -24.19 11.11
N GLN A 719 -6.50 -25.02 11.48
CA GLN A 719 -7.11 -25.01 12.81
C GLN A 719 -7.66 -26.40 13.14
N ASP A 720 -7.50 -26.82 14.39
CA ASP A 720 -8.19 -27.92 15.00
C ASP A 720 -9.00 -27.46 16.22
N SER A 721 -9.41 -28.37 17.12
CA SER A 721 -10.21 -28.03 18.29
C SER A 721 -9.47 -27.23 19.37
N ILE A 722 -8.13 -27.16 19.32
CA ILE A 722 -7.25 -26.56 20.35
C ILE A 722 -6.27 -25.58 19.74
N TYR A 723 -5.67 -25.94 18.62
CA TYR A 723 -4.60 -25.22 17.97
C TYR A 723 -5.06 -24.61 16.64
N GLY A 724 -4.43 -23.56 16.24
CA GLY A 724 -4.62 -22.96 14.94
C GLY A 724 -3.46 -22.02 14.61
N GLY A 725 -3.30 -21.68 13.33
CA GLY A 725 -2.25 -20.77 12.91
C GLY A 725 -1.85 -20.94 11.45
N ILE A 726 -0.67 -20.46 11.12
CA ILE A 726 -0.11 -20.46 9.76
C ILE A 726 0.70 -21.75 9.55
N ARG A 727 0.54 -22.39 8.36
CA ARG A 727 1.38 -23.52 7.97
C ARG A 727 2.79 -23.04 7.63
N PRO A 728 3.85 -23.53 8.28
CA PRO A 728 5.22 -23.03 8.09
C PRO A 728 5.72 -23.12 6.64
N ALA A 729 5.31 -24.12 5.90
CA ALA A 729 5.77 -24.35 4.53
C ALA A 729 4.75 -23.88 3.46
N SER A 730 3.91 -22.94 3.79
CA SER A 730 2.91 -22.36 2.86
C SER A 730 2.81 -20.85 3.08
N HIS A 731 3.90 -20.16 2.71
CA HIS A 731 4.02 -18.71 2.85
C HIS A 731 3.04 -17.95 1.95
N ALA A 732 2.79 -16.70 2.31
CA ALA A 732 2.03 -15.79 1.48
C ALA A 732 2.73 -15.52 0.14
N VAL A 733 1.96 -15.11 -0.85
CA VAL A 733 2.47 -14.48 -2.08
C VAL A 733 2.09 -12.99 -2.02
N PRO A 734 2.97 -12.10 -1.52
CA PRO A 734 2.70 -10.67 -1.46
C PRO A 734 2.47 -10.06 -2.85
N TYR A 735 1.80 -8.91 -2.89
CA TYR A 735 1.73 -8.07 -4.08
C TYR A 735 3.02 -7.23 -4.18
N GLY A 736 3.82 -7.45 -5.21
CA GLY A 736 5.11 -6.77 -5.36
C GLY A 736 6.11 -7.12 -4.25
N LYS A 737 6.59 -6.13 -3.53
CA LYS A 737 7.43 -6.30 -2.33
C LYS A 737 6.63 -6.01 -1.07
N GLY A 738 6.67 -6.91 -0.09
CA GLY A 738 6.01 -6.75 1.21
C GLY A 738 7.00 -6.51 2.34
N VAL A 739 6.61 -5.74 3.35
CA VAL A 739 7.45 -5.47 4.56
C VAL A 739 6.88 -6.11 5.82
N ASN A 740 5.70 -6.72 5.74
CA ASN A 740 4.95 -7.16 6.91
C ASN A 740 5.35 -8.55 7.43
N TYR A 741 6.05 -9.36 6.65
CA TYR A 741 6.52 -10.67 7.10
C TYR A 741 7.80 -10.50 7.91
N ILE A 742 7.81 -10.98 9.16
CA ILE A 742 8.96 -10.86 10.06
C ILE A 742 9.55 -12.20 10.45
N GLY A 743 8.86 -13.32 10.23
CA GLY A 743 9.33 -14.66 10.55
C GLY A 743 8.19 -15.65 10.70
N GLU A 744 8.52 -16.92 10.95
CA GLU A 744 7.56 -18.00 11.09
C GLU A 744 6.87 -18.01 12.46
N VAL A 745 5.71 -18.67 12.51
CA VAL A 745 4.96 -18.96 13.73
C VAL A 745 4.98 -20.46 13.99
N TYR A 746 5.50 -20.88 15.16
CA TYR A 746 5.65 -22.30 15.50
C TYR A 746 4.71 -22.77 16.59
N ASP A 747 4.24 -21.88 17.46
CA ASP A 747 3.30 -22.18 18.52
C ASP A 747 2.17 -21.15 18.56
N PHE A 748 0.95 -21.64 18.60
CA PHE A 748 -0.27 -20.81 18.55
C PHE A 748 -1.41 -21.43 19.36
N ASP A 749 -1.10 -22.18 20.41
CA ASP A 749 -2.10 -22.57 21.41
C ASP A 749 -2.53 -21.33 22.20
N SER A 750 -3.79 -20.91 22.06
CA SER A 750 -4.35 -19.74 22.73
C SER A 750 -4.35 -19.84 24.27
N ARG A 751 -4.06 -21.01 24.83
CA ARG A 751 -3.92 -21.22 26.28
C ARG A 751 -2.52 -20.91 26.78
N ASN A 752 -1.54 -20.77 25.88
CA ASN A 752 -0.18 -20.39 26.25
C ASN A 752 -0.13 -18.92 26.68
N GLU A 753 0.84 -18.61 27.53
CA GLU A 753 1.08 -17.23 27.97
C GLU A 753 1.51 -16.38 26.78
N TRP A 754 0.92 -15.20 26.70
CA TRP A 754 1.32 -14.19 25.72
C TRP A 754 2.75 -13.70 25.95
N LYS A 755 3.57 -13.68 24.91
CA LYS A 755 4.96 -13.21 24.95
C LYS A 755 5.22 -12.19 23.81
N THR A 756 6.18 -11.32 24.03
CA THR A 756 6.60 -10.28 23.07
C THR A 756 8.03 -10.49 22.54
N ASP A 757 8.61 -11.66 22.79
CA ASP A 757 9.93 -12.06 22.32
C ASP A 757 9.83 -13.15 21.23
N ASP A 758 10.97 -13.69 20.79
CA ASP A 758 11.02 -14.71 19.74
C ASP A 758 10.78 -16.14 20.26
N ASN A 759 10.48 -16.31 21.55
CA ASN A 759 10.11 -17.62 22.08
C ASN A 759 8.71 -17.99 21.64
N CYS A 760 8.47 -19.27 21.41
CA CYS A 760 7.15 -19.80 21.09
C CYS A 760 6.14 -19.43 22.17
N GLY A 761 4.96 -19.03 21.74
CA GLY A 761 3.82 -18.69 22.58
C GLY A 761 2.59 -18.50 21.73
N TRP A 762 1.52 -18.07 22.34
CA TRP A 762 0.26 -17.87 21.64
C TRP A 762 0.34 -16.81 20.54
N GLY A 763 0.28 -17.25 19.26
CA GLY A 763 0.36 -16.37 18.11
C GLY A 763 1.71 -15.69 17.88
N MET A 764 2.70 -15.93 18.71
CA MET A 764 4.05 -15.38 18.59
C MET A 764 4.76 -15.85 17.32
N CYS A 765 5.65 -15.03 16.82
CA CYS A 765 6.44 -15.32 15.64
C CYS A 765 7.92 -15.03 15.86
N HIS A 766 8.76 -15.74 15.12
CA HIS A 766 10.18 -15.43 15.02
C HIS A 766 10.40 -14.12 14.27
N SER A 767 11.58 -13.53 14.35
CA SER A 767 11.94 -12.26 13.75
C SER A 767 13.14 -12.35 12.80
N ASP A 768 13.40 -13.54 12.27
CA ASP A 768 14.57 -13.83 11.42
C ASP A 768 14.56 -13.02 10.10
N HIS A 769 13.38 -12.63 9.64
CA HIS A 769 13.17 -11.83 8.43
C HIS A 769 12.71 -10.39 8.72
N MET A 770 12.66 -10.00 9.98
CA MET A 770 12.28 -8.65 10.37
C MET A 770 13.24 -7.62 9.76
N ASN A 771 12.69 -6.46 9.34
CA ASN A 771 13.44 -5.35 8.75
C ASN A 771 13.93 -5.58 7.30
N HIS A 772 13.53 -6.67 6.69
CA HIS A 772 13.83 -6.97 5.29
C HIS A 772 12.55 -7.05 4.46
N PRO A 773 12.44 -6.29 3.34
CA PRO A 773 11.35 -6.52 2.39
C PRO A 773 11.42 -7.94 1.82
N THR A 774 10.26 -8.57 1.63
CA THR A 774 10.16 -9.86 0.96
C THR A 774 9.51 -9.71 -0.40
N VAL A 775 10.12 -10.31 -1.43
CA VAL A 775 9.58 -10.27 -2.79
C VAL A 775 8.42 -11.26 -2.92
N GLY A 776 7.30 -10.77 -3.43
CA GLY A 776 6.13 -11.53 -3.80
C GLY A 776 5.98 -11.66 -5.33
N ASN A 777 4.73 -11.59 -5.82
CA ASN A 777 4.48 -11.54 -7.26
C ASN A 777 4.73 -10.11 -7.79
N THR A 778 5.80 -9.96 -8.58
CA THR A 778 6.16 -8.68 -9.22
C THR A 778 5.49 -8.48 -10.57
N PHE A 779 4.81 -9.51 -11.09
CA PHE A 779 4.16 -9.53 -12.41
C PHE A 779 5.11 -9.22 -13.59
N ASP A 780 6.42 -9.43 -13.42
CA ASP A 780 7.46 -9.08 -14.40
C ASP A 780 8.19 -10.33 -14.97
N TYR A 781 7.72 -11.54 -14.68
CA TYR A 781 8.37 -12.80 -15.05
C TYR A 781 8.48 -13.03 -16.56
N PRO A 782 7.49 -12.65 -17.41
CA PRO A 782 7.66 -12.74 -18.86
C PRO A 782 8.86 -11.97 -19.42
N ALA A 783 9.19 -10.81 -18.83
CA ALA A 783 10.37 -10.04 -19.22
C ALA A 783 11.68 -10.76 -18.85
N MET A 784 11.69 -11.55 -17.74
CA MET A 784 12.86 -12.35 -17.35
C MET A 784 13.15 -13.47 -18.36
N HIS A 785 12.14 -14.25 -18.74
CA HIS A 785 12.23 -15.31 -19.75
C HIS A 785 12.59 -14.71 -21.10
N GLY A 786 11.91 -13.64 -21.48
CA GLY A 786 12.14 -12.93 -22.73
C GLY A 786 13.56 -12.39 -22.88
N ARG A 787 14.21 -11.92 -21.81
CA ARG A 787 15.62 -11.50 -21.84
C ARG A 787 16.53 -12.63 -22.31
N VAL A 788 16.37 -13.81 -21.73
CA VAL A 788 17.21 -14.97 -22.07
C VAL A 788 16.92 -15.46 -23.50
N LEU A 789 15.64 -15.48 -23.93
CA LEU A 789 15.29 -15.83 -25.30
C LEU A 789 15.89 -14.86 -26.33
N ALA A 790 15.86 -13.55 -26.03
CA ALA A 790 16.49 -12.54 -26.89
C ALA A 790 18.00 -12.76 -27.05
N GLU A 791 18.70 -13.04 -25.93
CA GLU A 791 20.14 -13.39 -25.93
C GLU A 791 20.43 -14.66 -26.74
N MET A 792 19.49 -15.62 -26.73
CA MET A 792 19.59 -16.85 -27.54
C MET A 792 19.24 -16.65 -29.01
N GLY A 793 18.65 -15.50 -29.40
CA GLY A 793 18.30 -15.16 -30.78
C GLY A 793 16.93 -15.67 -31.23
N TYR A 794 16.01 -15.93 -30.34
CA TYR A 794 14.60 -16.24 -30.63
C TYR A 794 13.75 -14.99 -30.63
N SER A 795 12.84 -14.85 -31.59
CA SER A 795 11.75 -13.89 -31.54
C SER A 795 10.65 -14.43 -30.61
N TYR A 796 9.97 -13.54 -29.90
CA TYR A 796 8.89 -13.98 -29.02
C TYR A 796 7.82 -12.88 -28.78
N VAL A 797 6.65 -13.33 -28.41
CA VAL A 797 5.58 -12.50 -27.81
C VAL A 797 5.03 -13.18 -26.55
N THR A 798 4.28 -12.42 -25.76
CA THR A 798 3.70 -12.89 -24.50
C THR A 798 2.19 -12.79 -24.55
N THR A 799 1.51 -13.76 -23.92
CA THR A 799 0.07 -13.70 -23.64
C THR A 799 -0.23 -14.11 -22.19
N SER A 800 -1.28 -13.56 -21.60
CA SER A 800 -1.82 -14.09 -20.33
C SER A 800 -2.68 -15.33 -20.59
N VAL A 801 -2.75 -16.25 -19.62
CA VAL A 801 -3.65 -17.39 -19.67
C VAL A 801 -5.11 -16.96 -19.87
N ALA A 802 -5.52 -15.86 -19.27
CA ALA A 802 -6.89 -15.35 -19.38
C ALA A 802 -7.28 -14.90 -20.81
N ALA A 803 -6.30 -14.58 -21.65
CA ALA A 803 -6.52 -14.19 -23.06
C ALA A 803 -6.27 -15.34 -24.05
N LEU A 804 -5.96 -16.53 -23.57
CA LEU A 804 -5.55 -17.65 -24.41
C LEU A 804 -6.77 -18.38 -25.00
N ASP A 805 -6.90 -18.35 -26.33
CA ASP A 805 -7.89 -19.11 -27.09
C ASP A 805 -7.30 -20.34 -27.76
N SER A 806 -6.17 -20.16 -28.47
CA SER A 806 -5.47 -21.22 -29.19
C SER A 806 -3.99 -20.90 -29.35
N ILE A 807 -3.21 -21.93 -29.64
CA ILE A 807 -1.76 -21.83 -29.91
C ILE A 807 -1.49 -22.34 -31.32
N ALA A 808 -0.95 -21.47 -32.17
CA ALA A 808 -0.59 -21.85 -33.54
C ALA A 808 0.61 -21.03 -34.03
N GLY A 809 1.48 -21.68 -34.79
CA GLY A 809 2.59 -21.02 -35.52
C GLY A 809 3.83 -20.72 -34.68
N TYR A 810 3.96 -21.27 -33.48
CA TYR A 810 5.16 -21.12 -32.65
C TYR A 810 5.96 -22.41 -32.58
N ASP A 811 7.29 -22.26 -32.64
CA ASP A 811 8.24 -23.38 -32.56
C ASP A 811 8.35 -23.94 -31.15
N LEU A 812 8.08 -23.10 -30.16
CA LEU A 812 8.12 -23.42 -28.74
C LEU A 812 7.08 -22.62 -27.98
N VAL A 813 6.46 -23.24 -26.97
CA VAL A 813 5.62 -22.60 -25.98
C VAL A 813 6.29 -22.69 -24.61
N ASP A 814 6.36 -21.57 -23.90
CA ASP A 814 6.92 -21.45 -22.56
C ASP A 814 5.84 -20.98 -21.58
N VAL A 815 5.45 -21.82 -20.61
CA VAL A 815 4.36 -21.56 -19.67
C VAL A 815 4.93 -21.29 -18.28
N ILE A 816 4.71 -20.07 -17.81
CA ILE A 816 5.12 -19.60 -16.48
C ILE A 816 3.95 -19.76 -15.52
N LEU A 817 4.04 -20.65 -14.54
CA LEU A 817 3.03 -20.87 -13.51
C LEU A 817 3.51 -20.42 -12.11
N GLY A 818 4.82 -20.19 -11.94
CA GLY A 818 5.38 -19.69 -10.69
C GLY A 818 4.87 -20.44 -9.44
N LYS A 819 4.20 -19.76 -8.52
CA LYS A 819 3.51 -20.32 -7.35
C LYS A 819 1.98 -20.37 -7.54
N GLN A 820 1.48 -20.46 -8.77
CA GLN A 820 0.04 -20.55 -9.06
C GLN A 820 -0.56 -21.80 -8.39
N LYS A 821 -1.61 -21.60 -7.60
CA LYS A 821 -2.30 -22.65 -6.84
C LYS A 821 -3.68 -22.18 -6.45
N THR A 822 -4.66 -23.04 -6.47
CA THR A 822 -6.00 -22.75 -5.97
C THR A 822 -5.98 -22.21 -4.54
N VAL A 823 -6.59 -21.05 -4.34
CA VAL A 823 -6.76 -20.41 -3.04
C VAL A 823 -8.22 -20.08 -2.82
N ILE A 824 -8.71 -20.41 -1.62
CA ILE A 824 -10.09 -20.12 -1.20
C ILE A 824 -10.03 -18.98 -0.17
N MET A 825 -10.81 -17.92 -0.39
CA MET A 825 -11.00 -16.84 0.56
C MET A 825 -12.50 -16.46 0.60
N GLY A 826 -13.14 -16.74 1.73
CA GLY A 826 -14.59 -16.62 1.83
C GLY A 826 -15.28 -17.51 0.78
N ASN A 827 -16.06 -16.92 -0.13
CA ASN A 827 -16.74 -17.61 -1.22
C ASN A 827 -15.93 -17.59 -2.54
N ASP A 828 -14.77 -16.95 -2.56
CA ASP A 828 -13.93 -16.84 -3.76
C ASP A 828 -12.97 -18.02 -3.87
N THR A 829 -12.94 -18.66 -5.06
CA THR A 829 -11.98 -19.70 -5.44
C THR A 829 -11.21 -19.20 -6.65
N SER A 830 -9.94 -18.90 -6.46
CA SER A 830 -9.09 -18.27 -7.48
C SER A 830 -7.78 -19.04 -7.66
N PHE A 831 -7.09 -18.74 -8.76
CA PHE A 831 -5.69 -19.13 -9.02
C PHE A 831 -5.45 -20.60 -9.29
N HIS A 832 -6.44 -21.36 -9.83
CA HIS A 832 -6.19 -22.72 -10.28
C HIS A 832 -4.96 -22.80 -11.18
N CYS A 833 -4.07 -23.77 -10.93
CA CYS A 833 -2.73 -23.83 -11.54
C CYS A 833 -2.80 -23.88 -13.07
N MET A 834 -3.60 -24.79 -13.63
CA MET A 834 -3.80 -24.93 -15.06
C MET A 834 -5.30 -24.97 -15.39
N PRO A 835 -5.94 -23.80 -15.62
CA PRO A 835 -7.37 -23.74 -15.92
C PRO A 835 -7.71 -24.40 -17.26
N ALA A 836 -8.97 -24.77 -17.46
CA ALA A 836 -9.44 -25.60 -18.58
C ALA A 836 -9.06 -25.04 -19.97
N ASN A 837 -9.10 -23.72 -20.17
CA ASN A 837 -8.69 -23.10 -21.44
C ASN A 837 -7.20 -23.33 -21.73
N LEU A 838 -6.32 -23.25 -20.74
CA LEU A 838 -4.90 -23.56 -20.88
C LEU A 838 -4.70 -25.04 -21.21
N GLN A 839 -5.33 -25.96 -20.46
CA GLN A 839 -5.25 -27.41 -20.74
C GLN A 839 -5.71 -27.75 -22.14
N HIS A 840 -6.81 -27.14 -22.62
CA HIS A 840 -7.34 -27.35 -23.95
C HIS A 840 -6.38 -26.86 -25.05
N ALA A 841 -5.87 -25.63 -24.91
CA ALA A 841 -4.92 -25.03 -25.85
C ALA A 841 -3.62 -25.85 -25.95
N LEU A 842 -3.06 -26.27 -24.80
CA LEU A 842 -1.86 -27.11 -24.75
C LEU A 842 -2.10 -28.50 -25.33
N THR A 843 -3.25 -29.12 -25.04
CA THR A 843 -3.59 -30.44 -25.63
C THR A 843 -3.58 -30.38 -27.15
N HIS A 844 -4.26 -29.39 -27.73
CA HIS A 844 -4.28 -29.19 -29.17
C HIS A 844 -2.87 -28.95 -29.74
N TYR A 845 -2.09 -28.08 -29.12
CA TYR A 845 -0.71 -27.77 -29.56
C TYR A 845 0.20 -29.01 -29.54
N LEU A 846 0.16 -29.78 -28.45
CA LEU A 846 0.99 -30.99 -28.29
C LEU A 846 0.59 -32.11 -29.26
N GLN A 847 -0.70 -32.30 -29.53
CA GLN A 847 -1.17 -33.28 -30.52
C GLN A 847 -0.69 -33.00 -31.96
N HIS A 848 -0.26 -31.75 -32.23
CA HIS A 848 0.32 -31.36 -33.52
C HIS A 848 1.85 -31.28 -33.49
N GLY A 849 2.52 -31.97 -32.56
CA GLY A 849 3.96 -32.01 -32.45
C GLY A 849 4.60 -30.81 -31.79
N GLY A 850 3.86 -30.08 -30.98
CA GLY A 850 4.33 -28.89 -30.27
C GLY A 850 5.46 -29.17 -29.26
N ARG A 851 6.28 -28.17 -29.00
CA ARG A 851 7.35 -28.17 -27.99
C ARG A 851 6.95 -27.30 -26.82
N LEU A 852 7.04 -27.82 -25.58
CA LEU A 852 6.58 -27.16 -24.39
C LEU A 852 7.62 -27.15 -23.29
N LEU A 853 7.93 -25.94 -22.77
CA LEU A 853 8.51 -25.73 -21.45
C LEU A 853 7.40 -25.33 -20.50
N LEU A 854 7.31 -25.97 -19.34
CA LEU A 854 6.34 -25.61 -18.30
C LEU A 854 7.03 -25.61 -16.94
N SER A 855 6.82 -24.56 -16.12
CA SER A 855 7.42 -24.45 -14.80
C SER A 855 6.44 -23.90 -13.76
N GLY A 856 6.47 -24.48 -12.55
CA GLY A 856 5.66 -24.01 -11.43
C GLY A 856 5.73 -24.92 -10.22
N ALA A 857 5.57 -24.33 -9.05
CA ALA A 857 5.72 -25.04 -7.76
C ALA A 857 4.59 -26.06 -7.49
N HIS A 858 3.40 -25.84 -8.04
CA HIS A 858 2.21 -26.64 -7.74
C HIS A 858 1.58 -27.32 -8.97
N ILE A 859 2.40 -27.61 -9.97
CA ILE A 859 1.95 -28.18 -11.24
C ILE A 859 1.35 -29.58 -11.13
N ALA A 860 1.52 -30.24 -9.99
CA ALA A 860 0.98 -31.56 -9.73
C ALA A 860 0.05 -31.60 -8.51
N SER A 861 0.37 -30.92 -7.41
CA SER A 861 -0.44 -30.90 -6.19
C SER A 861 -1.79 -30.21 -6.37
N ASP A 862 -1.86 -29.18 -7.20
CA ASP A 862 -3.11 -28.48 -7.53
C ASP A 862 -3.90 -29.15 -8.68
N MET A 863 -3.33 -30.18 -9.30
CA MET A 863 -3.86 -30.92 -10.45
C MET A 863 -4.34 -32.32 -10.09
N GLN A 864 -5.01 -32.46 -8.92
CA GLN A 864 -5.46 -33.77 -8.42
C GLN A 864 -6.91 -34.10 -8.82
N GLY A 865 -7.64 -33.18 -9.42
CA GLY A 865 -8.93 -33.44 -10.04
C GLY A 865 -8.84 -34.54 -11.10
N LYS A 866 -9.91 -35.29 -11.32
CA LYS A 866 -9.90 -36.41 -12.28
C LYS A 866 -9.44 -36.00 -13.69
N GLU A 867 -9.93 -34.88 -14.17
CA GLU A 867 -9.58 -34.35 -15.50
C GLU A 867 -8.17 -33.77 -15.51
N ASP A 868 -7.80 -33.04 -14.45
CA ASP A 868 -6.47 -32.46 -14.27
C ASP A 868 -5.37 -33.54 -14.22
N ALA A 869 -5.60 -34.59 -13.41
CA ALA A 869 -4.66 -35.71 -13.30
C ALA A 869 -4.55 -36.52 -14.63
N ALA A 870 -5.65 -36.60 -15.38
CA ALA A 870 -5.61 -37.22 -16.71
C ALA A 870 -4.82 -36.35 -17.71
N PHE A 871 -4.93 -35.03 -17.65
CA PHE A 871 -4.17 -34.11 -18.47
C PHE A 871 -2.66 -34.19 -18.15
N THR A 872 -2.26 -34.10 -16.88
CA THR A 872 -0.84 -34.18 -16.49
C THR A 872 -0.22 -35.52 -16.89
N LYS A 873 -0.96 -36.63 -16.71
CA LYS A 873 -0.51 -37.97 -17.08
C LYS A 873 -0.37 -38.17 -18.58
N ASN A 874 -1.36 -37.75 -19.37
CA ASN A 874 -1.46 -38.12 -20.78
C ASN A 874 -0.81 -37.09 -21.73
N GLN A 875 -0.75 -35.82 -21.37
CA GLN A 875 -0.20 -34.74 -22.19
C GLN A 875 1.16 -34.28 -21.71
N LEU A 876 1.39 -34.28 -20.38
CA LEU A 876 2.62 -33.77 -19.75
C LEU A 876 3.52 -34.90 -19.23
N HIS A 877 3.07 -36.15 -19.23
CA HIS A 877 3.83 -37.37 -18.91
C HIS A 877 4.37 -37.46 -17.47
N TYR A 878 3.66 -36.84 -16.51
CA TYR A 878 3.97 -36.97 -15.07
C TYR A 878 2.71 -37.18 -14.20
N GLU A 879 2.93 -37.68 -13.00
CA GLU A 879 1.93 -37.82 -11.94
C GLU A 879 2.46 -37.19 -10.65
N PHE A 880 1.56 -36.74 -9.78
CA PHE A 880 1.87 -36.20 -8.45
C PHE A 880 2.50 -37.26 -7.54
N ARG A 881 3.51 -36.88 -6.76
CA ARG A 881 4.13 -37.76 -5.75
C ARG A 881 3.99 -37.21 -4.34
N CYS A 882 4.43 -36.00 -4.08
CA CYS A 882 4.42 -35.36 -2.78
C CYS A 882 4.52 -33.81 -2.95
N THR A 883 4.14 -33.09 -1.93
CA THR A 883 4.46 -31.67 -1.75
C THR A 883 5.77 -31.53 -0.98
N HIS A 884 6.35 -30.34 -0.91
CA HIS A 884 7.57 -30.05 -0.12
C HIS A 884 8.73 -30.99 -0.46
N ALA A 885 8.95 -31.25 -1.74
CA ALA A 885 9.95 -32.19 -2.20
C ALA A 885 11.41 -31.74 -2.00
N SER A 886 11.64 -30.48 -1.69
CA SER A 886 12.95 -29.96 -1.31
C SER A 886 12.83 -28.88 -0.23
N ARG A 887 13.67 -28.96 0.78
CA ARG A 887 13.85 -27.89 1.80
C ARG A 887 15.15 -27.11 1.59
N THR A 888 16.11 -27.68 0.87
CA THR A 888 17.42 -27.05 0.61
C THR A 888 17.51 -26.40 -0.76
N GLY A 889 16.48 -26.51 -1.59
CA GLY A 889 16.48 -26.00 -2.96
C GLY A 889 17.47 -26.68 -3.89
N LYS A 890 18.06 -27.82 -3.52
CA LYS A 890 19.06 -28.52 -4.36
C LYS A 890 18.39 -29.33 -5.46
N ILE A 891 18.97 -29.25 -6.66
CA ILE A 891 18.53 -29.97 -7.85
C ILE A 891 19.75 -30.64 -8.47
N ARG A 892 19.63 -31.94 -8.85
CA ARG A 892 20.64 -32.69 -9.57
C ARG A 892 20.13 -33.07 -10.96
N ILE A 893 20.84 -32.67 -12.01
CA ILE A 893 20.53 -33.06 -13.36
C ILE A 893 20.97 -34.52 -13.56
N GLU A 894 20.04 -35.38 -14.00
CA GLU A 894 20.26 -36.81 -14.22
C GLU A 894 20.67 -37.09 -15.69
N ARG A 895 19.92 -36.53 -16.64
CA ARG A 895 20.10 -36.75 -18.08
C ARG A 895 19.48 -35.63 -18.93
N GLU A 896 19.66 -35.67 -20.22
CA GLU A 896 19.09 -34.80 -21.26
C GLU A 896 19.64 -33.36 -21.24
N LEU A 897 19.95 -32.81 -20.09
CA LEU A 897 20.64 -31.54 -19.89
C LEU A 897 22.09 -31.78 -19.46
N THR A 898 22.91 -30.75 -19.47
CA THR A 898 24.29 -30.83 -18.97
C THR A 898 24.29 -31.20 -17.49
N LYS A 899 24.95 -32.31 -17.15
CA LYS A 899 25.05 -32.79 -15.79
C LYS A 899 25.62 -31.72 -14.88
N GLY A 900 24.96 -31.51 -13.73
CA GLY A 900 25.34 -30.51 -12.74
C GLY A 900 24.38 -30.48 -11.58
N ASN A 901 24.72 -29.67 -10.58
CA ASN A 901 23.87 -29.35 -9.45
C ASN A 901 23.47 -27.89 -9.54
N TYR A 902 22.21 -27.63 -9.37
CA TYR A 902 21.64 -26.30 -9.30
C TYR A 902 20.98 -26.10 -7.94
N THR A 903 20.68 -24.86 -7.60
CA THR A 903 19.93 -24.51 -6.39
C THR A 903 18.91 -23.44 -6.70
N PHE A 904 17.81 -23.42 -5.94
CA PHE A 904 16.81 -22.39 -5.99
C PHE A 904 16.53 -21.86 -4.56
N ARG A 905 15.96 -20.68 -4.48
CA ARG A 905 15.62 -19.99 -3.22
C ARG A 905 14.42 -20.67 -2.58
N THR A 906 14.56 -21.11 -1.33
CA THR A 906 13.49 -21.72 -0.53
C THR A 906 12.97 -20.80 0.57
N GLU A 907 13.69 -19.72 0.87
CA GLU A 907 13.39 -18.78 1.95
C GLU A 907 13.03 -17.39 1.44
N PRO A 908 12.18 -16.64 2.17
CA PRO A 908 11.87 -15.25 1.87
C PRO A 908 13.14 -14.40 1.73
N ASN A 909 13.16 -13.53 0.73
CA ASN A 909 14.30 -12.64 0.45
C ASN A 909 13.84 -11.41 -0.33
N ASP A 910 14.73 -10.44 -0.50
CA ASP A 910 14.47 -9.15 -1.13
C ASP A 910 14.76 -9.09 -2.64
N THR A 911 15.19 -10.20 -3.25
CA THR A 911 15.63 -10.23 -4.66
C THR A 911 14.66 -10.94 -5.58
N MET A 912 14.09 -12.08 -5.16
CA MET A 912 13.22 -12.91 -5.98
C MET A 912 12.23 -13.69 -5.11
N LEU A 913 11.02 -13.93 -5.60
CA LEU A 913 10.08 -14.83 -4.95
C LEU A 913 10.69 -16.23 -4.80
N HIS A 914 10.62 -16.76 -3.59
CA HIS A 914 11.14 -18.07 -3.22
C HIS A 914 10.11 -19.19 -3.48
N THR A 915 10.58 -20.44 -3.53
CA THR A 915 9.77 -21.65 -3.66
C THR A 915 9.97 -22.54 -2.42
N GLU A 916 9.19 -22.35 -1.37
CA GLU A 916 9.26 -23.14 -0.16
C GLU A 916 8.59 -24.52 -0.28
N ASN A 917 7.68 -24.65 -1.25
CA ASN A 917 6.81 -25.83 -1.40
C ASN A 917 6.80 -26.33 -2.84
N ALA A 918 7.93 -26.90 -3.30
CA ALA A 918 8.03 -27.52 -4.61
C ALA A 918 7.36 -28.92 -4.64
N ASP A 919 6.66 -29.23 -5.72
CA ASP A 919 6.08 -30.56 -5.94
C ASP A 919 7.14 -31.62 -6.30
N GLY A 920 7.03 -32.81 -5.75
CA GLY A 920 7.70 -34.00 -6.25
C GLY A 920 6.79 -34.70 -7.26
N ILE A 921 7.35 -35.06 -8.42
CA ILE A 921 6.64 -35.71 -9.52
C ILE A 921 7.22 -37.07 -9.89
N TYR A 922 6.39 -37.93 -10.52
CA TYR A 922 6.81 -39.21 -11.09
C TYR A 922 6.60 -39.25 -12.60
N PRO A 923 7.50 -39.91 -13.36
CA PRO A 923 7.25 -40.12 -14.78
C PRO A 923 6.02 -41.00 -14.99
N ALA A 924 5.16 -40.61 -15.91
CA ALA A 924 4.05 -41.38 -16.42
C ALA A 924 4.21 -41.64 -17.93
N ASN A 925 3.58 -42.70 -18.40
CA ASN A 925 3.70 -43.08 -19.83
C ASN A 925 5.17 -43.15 -20.28
N ALA A 926 5.58 -42.40 -21.31
CA ALA A 926 6.95 -42.31 -21.81
C ALA A 926 7.77 -41.18 -21.19
N GLY A 927 7.38 -40.69 -20.01
CA GLY A 927 8.09 -39.62 -19.31
C GLY A 927 9.51 -40.02 -18.85
N ILE A 928 10.43 -39.07 -18.92
CA ILE A 928 11.86 -39.28 -18.62
C ILE A 928 12.21 -38.39 -17.44
N VAL A 929 12.84 -38.92 -16.38
CA VAL A 929 13.35 -38.09 -15.27
C VAL A 929 14.59 -37.34 -15.77
N VAL A 930 14.46 -36.00 -15.88
CA VAL A 930 15.53 -35.08 -16.28
C VAL A 930 16.33 -34.60 -15.08
N ALA A 931 15.65 -34.27 -13.99
CA ALA A 931 16.25 -33.78 -12.75
C ALA A 931 15.56 -34.36 -11.50
N ARG A 932 16.30 -34.41 -10.38
CA ARG A 932 15.79 -34.85 -9.07
C ARG A 932 16.10 -33.87 -7.95
N PHE A 933 15.24 -33.88 -6.95
CA PHE A 933 15.53 -33.37 -5.61
C PHE A 933 16.34 -34.44 -4.86
N PRO A 934 17.64 -34.24 -4.60
CA PRO A 934 18.49 -35.29 -4.04
C PRO A 934 18.12 -35.68 -2.62
N GLU A 935 17.47 -34.81 -1.85
CA GLU A 935 17.05 -35.03 -0.48
C GLU A 935 16.07 -36.20 -0.36
N VAL A 936 15.11 -36.29 -1.24
CA VAL A 936 14.03 -37.31 -1.22
C VAL A 936 14.08 -38.23 -2.43
N ASN A 937 15.02 -37.99 -3.33
CA ASN A 937 15.21 -38.76 -4.58
C ASN A 937 13.96 -38.82 -5.48
N VAL A 938 13.15 -37.78 -5.47
CA VAL A 938 11.96 -37.62 -6.30
C VAL A 938 12.26 -36.69 -7.48
N ALA A 939 11.58 -36.85 -8.62
CA ALA A 939 11.84 -36.02 -9.78
C ALA A 939 11.43 -34.55 -9.54
N ALA A 940 12.33 -33.64 -9.92
CA ALA A 940 12.15 -32.19 -9.98
C ALA A 940 11.79 -31.73 -11.40
N ALA A 941 12.12 -32.55 -12.40
CA ALA A 941 11.73 -32.31 -13.79
C ALA A 941 11.49 -33.63 -14.52
N ILE A 942 10.45 -33.63 -15.36
CA ILE A 942 10.11 -34.70 -16.28
C ILE A 942 10.12 -34.14 -17.70
N GLY A 943 10.84 -34.83 -18.60
CA GLY A 943 10.83 -34.60 -20.04
C GLY A 943 10.10 -35.71 -20.78
N HIS A 944 9.65 -35.41 -21.99
CA HIS A 944 9.15 -36.37 -22.97
C HIS A 944 9.59 -35.95 -24.35
N ASP A 945 10.02 -36.89 -25.18
CA ASP A 945 10.44 -36.66 -26.56
C ASP A 945 9.86 -37.70 -27.49
N ALA A 946 8.89 -37.34 -28.30
CA ALA A 946 8.31 -38.15 -29.35
C ALA A 946 8.57 -37.58 -30.76
N THR A 947 9.55 -36.66 -30.91
CA THR A 947 9.82 -35.97 -32.19
C THR A 947 10.23 -36.94 -33.30
N ALA A 948 10.92 -38.04 -33.00
CA ALA A 948 11.30 -39.07 -33.95
C ALA A 948 10.08 -39.73 -34.63
N GLU A 949 8.92 -39.70 -33.99
CA GLU A 949 7.62 -40.24 -34.45
C GLU A 949 6.69 -39.13 -34.96
N GLY A 950 7.17 -37.87 -35.06
CA GLY A 950 6.39 -36.71 -35.43
C GLY A 950 5.49 -36.18 -34.29
N GLY A 951 5.73 -36.64 -33.06
CA GLY A 951 4.99 -36.23 -31.84
C GLY A 951 5.62 -35.03 -31.14
N SER A 952 5.09 -34.74 -29.96
CA SER A 952 5.46 -33.58 -29.13
C SER A 952 6.73 -33.79 -28.32
N LYS A 953 7.30 -32.68 -27.84
CA LYS A 953 8.41 -32.63 -26.88
C LYS A 953 8.09 -31.74 -25.71
N THR A 954 8.17 -32.27 -24.50
CA THR A 954 7.82 -31.48 -23.28
C THR A 954 8.93 -31.56 -22.24
N LEU A 955 9.06 -30.47 -21.46
CA LEU A 955 9.89 -30.38 -20.25
C LEU A 955 9.14 -29.65 -19.17
N CYS A 956 8.81 -30.33 -18.08
CA CYS A 956 8.04 -29.81 -16.96
C CYS A 956 8.91 -29.77 -15.70
N TRP A 957 9.10 -28.55 -15.16
CA TRP A 957 9.80 -28.28 -13.91
C TRP A 957 8.79 -28.09 -12.78
N SER A 958 8.94 -28.81 -11.68
CA SER A 958 8.01 -28.81 -10.54
C SER A 958 8.39 -27.81 -9.44
N PHE A 959 9.06 -26.75 -9.77
CA PHE A 959 9.33 -25.58 -8.94
C PHE A 959 9.30 -24.33 -9.82
N MET A 960 9.21 -23.15 -9.16
CA MET A 960 9.29 -21.88 -9.88
C MET A 960 10.70 -21.69 -10.45
N LEU A 961 10.85 -21.82 -11.77
CA LEU A 961 12.13 -21.84 -12.43
C LEU A 961 12.93 -20.55 -12.20
N GLU A 962 12.26 -19.43 -12.13
CA GLU A 962 12.81 -18.08 -11.89
C GLU A 962 13.43 -17.96 -10.48
N SER A 963 13.04 -18.81 -9.53
CA SER A 963 13.64 -18.87 -8.20
C SER A 963 15.05 -19.51 -8.20
N ALA A 964 15.49 -20.15 -9.30
CA ALA A 964 16.82 -20.69 -9.41
C ALA A 964 17.89 -19.60 -9.29
N HIS A 965 19.00 -19.90 -8.58
CA HIS A 965 20.10 -18.95 -8.45
C HIS A 965 20.79 -18.65 -9.76
N ASP A 966 20.86 -19.65 -10.64
CA ASP A 966 21.36 -19.51 -12.02
C ASP A 966 20.22 -19.81 -13.02
N PHE A 967 19.15 -19.02 -12.93
CA PHE A 967 17.99 -19.11 -13.82
C PHE A 967 18.39 -19.06 -15.30
N PRO A 968 19.23 -18.12 -15.78
CA PRO A 968 19.55 -18.04 -17.19
C PRO A 968 20.19 -19.33 -17.73
N ALA A 969 21.14 -19.93 -17.01
CA ALA A 969 21.80 -21.14 -17.47
C ALA A 969 20.85 -22.35 -17.51
N LEU A 970 20.02 -22.52 -16.48
CA LEU A 970 19.06 -23.62 -16.42
C LEU A 970 17.99 -23.49 -17.51
N TYR A 971 17.50 -22.27 -17.73
CA TYR A 971 16.52 -21.93 -18.75
C TYR A 971 17.10 -22.16 -20.18
N GLN A 972 18.31 -21.67 -20.48
CA GLN A 972 18.98 -21.87 -21.76
C GLN A 972 19.16 -23.34 -22.07
N GLN A 973 19.55 -24.17 -21.10
CA GLN A 973 19.70 -25.62 -21.31
C GLN A 973 18.34 -26.27 -21.60
N SER A 974 17.28 -25.86 -20.93
CA SER A 974 15.92 -26.34 -21.16
C SER A 974 15.45 -26.03 -22.57
N ILE A 975 15.63 -24.79 -23.04
CA ILE A 975 15.29 -24.35 -24.39
C ILE A 975 16.14 -25.12 -25.45
N ASN A 976 17.45 -25.20 -25.23
CA ASN A 976 18.35 -25.91 -26.16
C ASN A 976 17.98 -27.39 -26.32
N TRP A 977 17.54 -28.06 -25.23
CA TRP A 977 17.09 -29.45 -25.34
C TRP A 977 15.76 -29.55 -26.11
N LEU A 978 14.81 -28.69 -25.82
CA LEU A 978 13.50 -28.67 -26.49
C LEU A 978 13.64 -28.37 -27.98
N MET A 979 14.59 -27.53 -28.39
CA MET A 979 14.76 -27.08 -29.78
C MET A 979 15.67 -27.99 -30.60
N LYS A 980 16.37 -28.98 -30.01
CA LYS A 980 17.03 -30.05 -30.69
C LYS A 980 16.02 -31.05 -31.24
#